data_cc5b6afcac4b167cb4dd79aa3182bcbd
#
_entry.id   cc5b6afcac4b167cb4dd79aa3182bcbd
#
_cell.length_a   1.000
_cell.length_b   1.000
_cell.length_c   1.000
_cell.angle_alpha   90.00
_cell.angle_beta   90.00
_cell.angle_gamma   90.00
#
_symmetry.space_group_name_H-M   'P 1'
#
loop_
_entity.id
_entity.type
_entity.pdbx_description
1 polymer ?
#
loop_
_entity_poly.entity_id
_entity_poly.type
_entity_poly.pdbx_seq_one_letter_code
_entity_poly.pdbx_strand_id
1 'polypeptide(L)'
;MKFIGTFAFTLLAIGFLVCGAAARAQNAGNSANVSGTVTDPTGAVIPGATVTIHNPVSGFERTATTDPSGQFAFINVPFNPYHLTASAQGFASYVQDIDVRSSVPLSLKISLSLGAATSTVTVEAAGDLLETDSTAHTDIDRQLFNTVPLESASSSVSSLVTQTSPGVAADSNGLFHGLGDHAENSFSVDGQPITDQQSKVFSNQIPIDSIQSLEVIDGAPPAEYGDKTSLVIDVTTRSGQGMTTPHGSVTASYGAFGTSTTGFNLGYGGKSWGNFISVSGLQSGRFLDPPEFAVFHDKGNEENIFDRVDYQISQADSLQLNLGFTRSWFQNPNSFDAQNATAWFGPDRGVTLMGVSDNGIGPNGFAVGPTDQRSQIRTFNVAPTWTHLLSPNTVVTAGVFVRHDQYNYYPSDNPFADLGPPSLQRESVSQLRFLTNAGARASISHVKGIHNFKAGAAYQQTFLTEHDRLGIVDPTLNAPCITFNPTLVDPNTGLPGAYQAVQGFTDPSQCASAPAAGFCAPGGCQANTTANPNAPNSALYPLFNPVLLPFDLTRGGGLFAFLGHTDVKELGLYVQDTITIGSWSFNAGMRGDIYNGLSRASQAEPRLGVAYKINPSNTVLRVSYARTLETPFNENLILSSTGCNSPVIAALIPCVPAALSPGFRNEFHAGLQQAFGSHLVFDGEYIWKYTHNGFDFGIFGNTPIFFPIEWHGSKIPGFTARVNLTNLHGFTAYVVMSGVAAVFYTPQVGGLGTVPAVSGSGFTPFRIDHDEKFNQTTHLQYQPWKRGPWIGFNWRFDSGLVAGASPCFGGPDTSCPGSVLLGGVPNIGMVVANAGGVPMSADQEFQAGFTCNGVRATPTVPLPFNCAASQFSSTLIKVPAPNTENDDTNPPRIRARNLFDLTIGDDDLFHGDRYKWSARITVINLANATALYNFLSTFSGTHYVTPRTITGEIGFHF
;
A
#
# COMPACT_ATOMS: atom_id res chain seq x y z
N MET A 1 33.56 -18.72 -2.37
CA MET A 1 33.60 -18.18 -1.01
C MET A 1 32.44 -18.78 -0.18
N LYS A 2 32.61 -20.05 0.19
CA LYS A 2 31.63 -20.78 1.05
C LYS A 2 32.39 -21.24 2.28
N PHE A 3 32.58 -20.41 3.31
CA PHE A 3 33.12 -20.90 4.63
C PHE A 3 33.13 -19.82 5.73
N ILE A 4 32.48 -18.68 5.60
CA ILE A 4 32.44 -17.63 6.65
C ILE A 4 31.06 -17.52 7.34
N GLY A 5 29.99 -18.12 6.77
CA GLY A 5 28.64 -18.02 7.32
C GLY A 5 28.32 -18.85 8.57
N THR A 6 29.12 -19.85 8.88
CA THR A 6 28.77 -20.84 9.95
C THR A 6 29.44 -20.55 11.29
N PHE A 7 30.41 -19.67 11.37
CA PHE A 7 31.16 -19.40 12.62
C PHE A 7 30.63 -18.21 13.45
N ALA A 8 29.85 -17.30 12.83
CA ALA A 8 29.26 -16.15 13.53
C ALA A 8 28.01 -16.50 14.36
N PHE A 9 27.31 -17.58 14.01
CA PHE A 9 26.08 -17.97 14.71
C PHE A 9 26.32 -18.72 16.05
N THR A 10 27.49 -19.30 16.24
CA THR A 10 27.79 -20.12 17.44
C THR A 10 28.41 -19.34 18.59
N LEU A 11 28.90 -18.12 18.35
CA LEU A 11 29.55 -17.29 19.37
C LEU A 11 28.60 -16.33 20.10
N LEU A 12 27.38 -16.10 19.59
CA LEU A 12 26.39 -15.25 20.27
C LEU A 12 25.53 -16.03 21.30
N ALA A 13 25.59 -17.35 21.31
CA ALA A 13 24.72 -18.19 22.14
C ALA A 13 25.30 -18.56 23.52
N ILE A 14 26.54 -18.18 23.86
CA ILE A 14 27.23 -18.67 25.07
C ILE A 14 27.45 -17.60 26.16
N GLY A 15 26.99 -16.36 25.98
CA GLY A 15 27.33 -15.22 26.85
C GLY A 15 26.39 -14.90 28.02
N PHE A 16 25.25 -15.53 28.20
CA PHE A 16 24.26 -15.07 29.18
C PHE A 16 23.74 -16.16 30.13
N LEU A 17 24.51 -16.37 31.20
CA LEU A 17 23.98 -17.00 32.43
C LEU A 17 24.59 -16.25 33.61
N VAL A 18 23.73 -15.68 34.44
CA VAL A 18 23.82 -15.35 35.88
C VAL A 18 23.34 -13.95 36.24
N CYS A 19 22.33 -13.87 37.01
CA CYS A 19 21.94 -13.13 38.19
C CYS A 19 20.48 -12.66 38.18
N GLY A 20 19.66 -13.23 39.05
CA GLY A 20 18.27 -12.84 39.27
C GLY A 20 18.16 -11.68 40.23
N ALA A 21 17.49 -10.63 39.80
CA ALA A 21 16.85 -9.61 40.64
C ALA A 21 15.51 -9.27 39.98
N ALA A 22 14.49 -8.93 40.76
CA ALA A 22 13.16 -8.60 40.26
C ALA A 22 13.20 -7.35 39.35
N ALA A 23 13.14 -7.60 38.05
CA ALA A 23 13.29 -6.60 37.02
C ALA A 23 11.92 -6.09 36.54
N ARG A 24 11.83 -4.80 36.20
CA ARG A 24 10.70 -4.19 35.50
C ARG A 24 11.07 -4.00 34.04
N ALA A 25 10.30 -4.59 33.15
CA ALA A 25 10.53 -4.54 31.71
C ALA A 25 10.30 -3.13 31.14
N GLN A 26 10.97 -2.79 30.05
CA GLN A 26 10.81 -1.56 29.29
C GLN A 26 10.76 -1.92 27.80
N ASN A 27 9.92 -1.21 27.04
CA ASN A 27 9.74 -1.46 25.62
C ASN A 27 10.31 -0.33 24.78
N ALA A 28 10.64 -0.68 23.54
CA ALA A 28 10.98 0.27 22.47
C ALA A 28 9.76 0.48 21.56
N GLY A 29 9.66 1.66 20.94
CA GLY A 29 8.56 1.99 20.01
C GLY A 29 7.43 2.77 20.67
N ASN A 30 6.24 2.71 20.08
CA ASN A 30 5.03 3.43 20.53
C ASN A 30 4.23 2.64 21.55
N SER A 31 4.90 2.13 22.56
CA SER A 31 4.29 1.44 23.69
C SER A 31 5.04 1.74 24.98
N ALA A 32 4.35 1.60 26.11
CA ALA A 32 4.94 1.69 27.44
C ALA A 32 4.52 0.53 28.31
N ASN A 33 5.19 0.42 29.47
CA ASN A 33 4.78 -0.51 30.50
C ASN A 33 3.96 0.22 31.57
N VAL A 34 2.81 -0.34 31.91
CA VAL A 34 1.96 0.13 32.99
C VAL A 34 2.06 -0.87 34.14
N SER A 35 2.51 -0.43 35.29
CA SER A 35 2.67 -1.27 36.47
C SER A 35 2.14 -0.58 37.71
N GLY A 36 1.89 -1.34 38.76
CA GLY A 36 1.43 -0.73 40.01
C GLY A 36 1.31 -1.70 41.14
N THR A 37 0.87 -1.16 42.31
CA THR A 37 0.60 -1.94 43.52
C THR A 37 -0.81 -1.69 43.95
N VAL A 38 -1.55 -2.74 44.31
CA VAL A 38 -2.90 -2.67 44.87
C VAL A 38 -2.82 -2.90 46.36
N THR A 39 -3.38 -1.95 47.13
CA THR A 39 -3.37 -1.98 48.58
C THR A 39 -4.78 -1.76 49.14
N ASP A 40 -4.99 -2.09 50.40
CA ASP A 40 -6.17 -1.71 51.16
C ASP A 40 -5.99 -0.28 51.77
N PRO A 41 -7.01 0.29 52.45
CA PRO A 41 -6.90 1.61 53.04
C PRO A 41 -5.86 1.74 54.17
N THR A 42 -5.39 0.61 54.71
CA THR A 42 -4.33 0.58 55.74
C THR A 42 -2.93 0.52 55.12
N GLY A 43 -2.84 0.34 53.81
CA GLY A 43 -1.58 0.19 53.07
C GLY A 43 -1.09 -1.27 52.96
N ALA A 44 -1.89 -2.27 53.42
CA ALA A 44 -1.56 -3.66 53.22
C ALA A 44 -1.83 -4.06 51.76
N VAL A 45 -0.91 -4.84 51.17
CA VAL A 45 -1.02 -5.31 49.77
C VAL A 45 -2.16 -6.32 49.57
N ILE A 46 -2.81 -6.28 48.45
CA ILE A 46 -3.92 -7.19 48.11
C ILE A 46 -3.44 -8.15 46.99
N PRO A 47 -3.08 -9.40 47.34
CA PRO A 47 -2.80 -10.43 46.32
C PRO A 47 -4.08 -10.91 45.63
N GLY A 48 -4.00 -11.32 44.37
CA GLY A 48 -5.11 -11.89 43.62
C GLY A 48 -6.17 -10.87 43.17
N ALA A 49 -5.91 -9.55 43.32
CA ALA A 49 -6.77 -8.53 42.74
C ALA A 49 -6.69 -8.56 41.22
N THR A 50 -7.83 -8.42 40.57
CA THR A 50 -7.94 -8.32 39.12
C THR A 50 -7.83 -6.86 38.70
N VAL A 51 -6.87 -6.55 37.85
CA VAL A 51 -6.69 -5.23 37.24
C VAL A 51 -6.90 -5.35 35.74
N THR A 52 -7.73 -4.50 35.16
CA THR A 52 -8.02 -4.46 33.71
C THR A 52 -7.78 -3.05 33.19
N ILE A 53 -7.11 -2.94 32.06
CA ILE A 53 -7.04 -1.71 31.26
C ILE A 53 -7.80 -1.92 29.96
N HIS A 54 -8.61 -0.95 29.58
CA HIS A 54 -9.50 -1.07 28.43
C HIS A 54 -9.64 0.29 27.71
N ASN A 55 -9.58 0.27 26.38
CA ASN A 55 -9.98 1.37 25.52
C ASN A 55 -11.06 0.89 24.54
N PRO A 56 -12.32 1.34 24.67
CA PRO A 56 -13.40 0.86 23.82
C PRO A 56 -13.34 1.41 22.38
N VAL A 57 -12.58 2.47 22.13
CA VAL A 57 -12.45 3.07 20.79
C VAL A 57 -11.47 2.27 19.92
N SER A 58 -10.27 1.95 20.47
CA SER A 58 -9.29 1.10 19.78
C SER A 58 -9.61 -0.39 19.88
N GLY A 59 -10.44 -0.80 20.83
CA GLY A 59 -10.75 -2.21 21.11
C GLY A 59 -9.73 -2.91 22.02
N PHE A 60 -8.75 -2.19 22.55
CA PHE A 60 -7.70 -2.78 23.40
C PHE A 60 -8.26 -3.14 24.77
N GLU A 61 -8.08 -4.39 25.21
CA GLU A 61 -8.38 -4.85 26.58
C GLU A 61 -7.31 -5.81 27.06
N ARG A 62 -6.79 -5.57 28.27
CA ARG A 62 -5.90 -6.51 28.96
C ARG A 62 -6.22 -6.58 30.44
N THR A 63 -6.12 -7.81 30.98
CA THR A 63 -6.33 -8.10 32.39
C THR A 63 -5.08 -8.73 33.01
N ALA A 64 -4.70 -8.28 34.20
CA ALA A 64 -3.63 -8.83 35.02
C ALA A 64 -4.14 -9.12 36.42
N THR A 65 -3.55 -10.11 37.09
CA THR A 65 -3.81 -10.44 38.48
C THR A 65 -2.60 -10.05 39.34
N THR A 66 -2.84 -9.40 40.49
CA THR A 66 -1.76 -9.02 41.37
C THR A 66 -1.05 -10.24 41.99
N ASP A 67 0.27 -10.15 42.07
CA ASP A 67 1.14 -11.16 42.67
C ASP A 67 1.04 -11.14 44.22
N PRO A 68 1.75 -12.06 44.95
CA PRO A 68 1.74 -12.05 46.41
C PRO A 68 2.21 -10.76 47.08
N SER A 69 2.92 -9.90 46.35
CA SER A 69 3.31 -8.55 46.82
C SER A 69 2.34 -7.46 46.40
N GLY A 70 1.16 -7.82 45.87
CA GLY A 70 0.13 -6.90 45.41
C GLY A 70 0.50 -6.15 44.12
N GLN A 71 1.53 -6.61 43.37
CA GLN A 71 2.01 -5.94 42.17
C GLN A 71 1.35 -6.52 40.92
N PHE A 72 1.04 -5.63 39.98
CA PHE A 72 0.61 -5.98 38.62
C PHE A 72 1.49 -5.27 37.58
N ALA A 73 1.52 -5.82 36.37
CA ALA A 73 2.19 -5.20 35.23
C ALA A 73 1.48 -5.54 33.91
N PHE A 74 1.31 -4.55 33.06
CA PHE A 74 0.97 -4.66 31.65
C PHE A 74 2.20 -4.25 30.84
N ILE A 75 2.66 -5.11 30.00
CA ILE A 75 3.85 -4.91 29.18
C ILE A 75 3.41 -4.63 27.74
N ASN A 76 4.10 -3.70 27.06
CA ASN A 76 3.81 -3.41 25.66
C ASN A 76 2.38 -2.85 25.47
N VAL A 77 2.02 -1.86 26.25
CA VAL A 77 0.74 -1.13 26.14
C VAL A 77 0.90 -0.02 25.12
N PRO A 78 0.13 -0.02 24.02
CA PRO A 78 0.17 1.04 23.01
C PRO A 78 -0.11 2.43 23.60
N PHE A 79 0.36 3.49 22.95
CA PHE A 79 0.05 4.85 23.38
C PHE A 79 -1.44 5.12 23.14
N ASN A 80 -2.17 5.40 24.21
CA ASN A 80 -3.61 5.66 24.18
C ASN A 80 -4.10 6.04 25.59
N PRO A 81 -5.26 6.72 25.75
CA PRO A 81 -5.98 6.77 27.01
C PRO A 81 -6.67 5.44 27.30
N TYR A 82 -6.71 5.04 28.55
CA TYR A 82 -7.33 3.80 29.00
C TYR A 82 -8.15 3.99 30.26
N HIS A 83 -9.27 3.28 30.38
CA HIS A 83 -9.94 3.02 31.65
C HIS A 83 -9.22 1.90 32.38
N LEU A 84 -8.72 2.18 33.58
CA LEU A 84 -8.19 1.17 34.48
C LEU A 84 -9.23 0.84 35.54
N THR A 85 -9.55 -0.44 35.67
CA THR A 85 -10.40 -0.97 36.75
C THR A 85 -9.60 -1.93 37.61
N ALA A 86 -9.80 -1.87 38.92
CA ALA A 86 -9.23 -2.84 39.86
C ALA A 86 -10.30 -3.37 40.80
N SER A 87 -10.36 -4.70 40.97
CA SER A 87 -11.36 -5.37 41.79
C SER A 87 -10.77 -6.50 42.61
N ALA A 88 -11.24 -6.66 43.83
CA ALA A 88 -10.90 -7.82 44.68
C ALA A 88 -12.11 -8.18 45.55
N GLN A 89 -12.20 -9.46 45.97
CA GLN A 89 -13.29 -9.92 46.76
C GLN A 89 -13.32 -9.18 48.12
N GLY A 90 -14.47 -8.58 48.47
CA GLY A 90 -14.65 -7.82 49.71
C GLY A 90 -14.28 -6.33 49.62
N PHE A 91 -13.85 -5.87 48.46
CA PHE A 91 -13.53 -4.48 48.20
C PHE A 91 -14.47 -3.88 47.15
N ALA A 92 -14.65 -2.56 47.19
CA ALA A 92 -15.32 -1.83 46.10
C ALA A 92 -14.42 -1.76 44.87
N SER A 93 -14.99 -1.80 43.70
CA SER A 93 -14.25 -1.61 42.45
C SER A 93 -13.66 -0.21 42.41
N TYR A 94 -12.41 -0.13 42.00
CA TYR A 94 -11.69 1.11 41.75
C TYR A 94 -11.67 1.36 40.25
N VAL A 95 -11.91 2.60 39.83
CA VAL A 95 -11.83 3.06 38.43
C VAL A 95 -10.97 4.31 38.36
N GLN A 96 -10.09 4.37 37.37
CA GLN A 96 -9.23 5.50 37.08
C GLN A 96 -8.91 5.54 35.59
N ASP A 97 -8.99 6.74 35.01
CA ASP A 97 -8.45 6.94 33.64
C ASP A 97 -6.95 7.15 33.71
N ILE A 98 -6.23 6.48 32.84
CA ILE A 98 -4.80 6.60 32.67
C ILE A 98 -4.49 6.97 31.23
N ASP A 99 -3.45 7.73 31.03
CA ASP A 99 -3.03 8.18 29.71
C ASP A 99 -1.58 7.74 29.46
N VAL A 100 -1.40 6.84 28.50
CA VAL A 100 -0.09 6.31 28.09
C VAL A 100 0.35 7.08 26.85
N ARG A 101 1.22 8.09 27.03
CA ARG A 101 1.62 9.05 25.98
C ARG A 101 3.06 8.92 25.52
N SER A 102 3.87 8.13 26.17
CA SER A 102 5.30 8.02 25.88
C SER A 102 5.83 6.68 26.33
N SER A 103 7.01 6.30 25.87
CA SER A 103 7.70 5.08 26.30
C SER A 103 8.17 5.10 27.77
N VAL A 104 7.97 6.21 28.48
CA VAL A 104 8.26 6.31 29.92
C VAL A 104 7.28 5.42 30.71
N PRO A 105 7.77 4.44 31.52
CA PRO A 105 6.89 3.55 32.25
C PRO A 105 5.97 4.25 33.23
N LEU A 106 4.69 3.88 33.24
CA LEU A 106 3.70 4.40 34.19
C LEU A 106 3.63 3.50 35.43
N SER A 107 3.83 4.11 36.64
CA SER A 107 3.75 3.38 37.90
C SER A 107 2.61 3.90 38.76
N LEU A 108 1.64 3.04 39.07
CA LEU A 108 0.40 3.39 39.76
C LEU A 108 0.37 2.85 41.20
N LYS A 109 -0.29 3.57 42.09
CA LYS A 109 -0.65 3.13 43.44
C LYS A 109 -2.17 3.13 43.54
N ILE A 110 -2.76 1.95 43.66
CA ILE A 110 -4.21 1.75 43.71
C ILE A 110 -4.58 1.35 45.14
N SER A 111 -5.47 2.11 45.78
CA SER A 111 -5.99 1.76 47.09
C SER A 111 -7.48 1.43 46.99
N LEU A 112 -7.82 0.15 47.24
CA LEU A 112 -9.21 -0.32 47.23
C LEU A 112 -9.88 -0.02 48.57
N SER A 113 -11.06 0.62 48.55
CA SER A 113 -11.89 0.80 49.74
C SER A 113 -12.68 -0.47 50.04
N LEU A 114 -12.99 -0.71 51.34
CA LEU A 114 -13.83 -1.83 51.76
C LEU A 114 -15.25 -1.67 51.17
N GLY A 115 -15.72 -2.70 50.45
CA GLY A 115 -17.03 -2.66 49.79
C GLY A 115 -18.14 -3.06 50.77
N ALA A 116 -19.20 -2.24 50.89
CA ALA A 116 -20.51 -2.75 51.28
C ALA A 116 -21.05 -3.66 50.13
N ALA A 117 -21.72 -4.75 50.44
CA ALA A 117 -22.06 -5.87 49.54
C ALA A 117 -22.92 -5.52 48.30
N THR A 118 -23.13 -4.29 47.94
CA THR A 118 -23.95 -3.83 46.80
C THR A 118 -23.48 -2.44 46.34
N SER A 119 -22.43 -2.37 45.57
CA SER A 119 -22.18 -1.19 44.74
C SER A 119 -21.27 -1.54 43.56
N THR A 120 -21.87 -1.90 42.46
CA THR A 120 -21.25 -1.84 41.12
C THR A 120 -21.62 -0.48 40.53
N VAL A 121 -20.74 0.48 40.58
CA VAL A 121 -20.88 1.69 39.77
C VAL A 121 -19.72 1.70 38.79
N THR A 122 -19.97 1.20 37.62
CA THR A 122 -19.09 1.43 36.47
C THR A 122 -19.78 2.50 35.64
N VAL A 123 -19.31 3.75 35.73
CA VAL A 123 -19.72 4.79 34.81
C VAL A 123 -18.53 5.03 33.88
N GLU A 124 -18.48 4.26 32.80
CA GLU A 124 -17.62 4.60 31.68
C GLU A 124 -18.35 5.65 30.84
N ALA A 125 -17.78 6.82 30.69
CA ALA A 125 -18.24 7.84 29.77
C ALA A 125 -17.29 7.89 28.56
N ALA A 126 -17.78 7.76 27.32
CA ALA A 126 -16.94 7.85 26.13
C ALA A 126 -16.20 9.20 26.05
N GLY A 127 -16.72 10.23 26.69
CA GLY A 127 -16.06 11.54 26.79
C GLY A 127 -14.74 11.55 27.56
N ASP A 128 -14.49 10.55 28.39
CA ASP A 128 -13.26 10.44 29.16
C ASP A 128 -12.10 9.91 28.31
N LEU A 129 -12.41 9.25 27.20
CA LEU A 129 -11.46 8.72 26.22
C LEU A 129 -11.28 9.62 25.00
N LEU A 130 -11.77 10.85 25.03
CA LEU A 130 -11.46 11.82 23.99
C LEU A 130 -9.99 12.20 24.06
N GLU A 131 -9.34 12.06 22.92
CA GLU A 131 -7.92 12.36 22.80
C GLU A 131 -7.70 13.86 22.71
N THR A 132 -6.78 14.35 23.54
CA THR A 132 -6.38 15.76 23.51
C THR A 132 -5.10 15.97 22.69
N ASP A 133 -4.71 15.01 21.86
CA ASP A 133 -3.65 15.21 20.89
C ASP A 133 -4.15 16.07 19.71
N SER A 134 -3.24 16.86 19.17
CA SER A 134 -3.49 17.70 18.01
C SER A 134 -3.26 16.97 16.69
N THR A 135 -2.69 15.75 16.73
CA THR A 135 -2.40 14.91 15.57
C THR A 135 -3.60 14.01 15.29
N ALA A 136 -4.05 13.98 14.03
CA ALA A 136 -5.08 13.04 13.61
C ALA A 136 -4.48 11.65 13.44
N HIS A 137 -5.08 10.68 14.08
CA HIS A 137 -4.68 9.29 13.94
C HIS A 137 -5.82 8.32 14.23
N THR A 138 -5.60 7.07 13.85
CA THR A 138 -6.51 5.95 14.10
C THR A 138 -5.75 4.80 14.72
N ASP A 139 -6.18 4.38 15.90
CA ASP A 139 -5.65 3.20 16.59
C ASP A 139 -6.44 1.95 16.25
N ILE A 140 -5.73 0.87 15.93
CA ILE A 140 -6.29 -0.41 15.54
C ILE A 140 -5.63 -1.51 16.36
N ASP A 141 -6.37 -2.12 17.27
CA ASP A 141 -5.89 -3.23 18.07
C ASP A 141 -6.13 -4.59 17.41
N ARG A 142 -5.40 -5.60 17.87
CA ARG A 142 -5.45 -6.98 17.38
C ARG A 142 -6.87 -7.58 17.35
N GLN A 143 -7.77 -7.19 18.24
CA GLN A 143 -9.14 -7.72 18.24
C GLN A 143 -9.87 -7.37 16.95
N LEU A 144 -9.67 -6.18 16.42
CA LEU A 144 -10.30 -5.75 15.18
C LEU A 144 -9.78 -6.54 13.96
N PHE A 145 -8.50 -6.95 13.96
CA PHE A 145 -7.92 -7.77 12.88
C PHE A 145 -8.67 -9.09 12.65
N ASN A 146 -9.24 -9.66 13.73
CA ASN A 146 -9.93 -10.94 13.66
C ASN A 146 -11.37 -10.81 13.15
N THR A 147 -11.97 -9.64 13.23
CA THR A 147 -13.40 -9.44 12.93
C THR A 147 -13.65 -8.73 11.60
N VAL A 148 -12.70 -7.93 11.13
CA VAL A 148 -12.77 -7.26 9.82
C VAL A 148 -12.49 -8.28 8.71
N PRO A 149 -13.40 -8.44 7.73
CA PRO A 149 -13.13 -9.29 6.57
C PRO A 149 -12.08 -8.65 5.67
N LEU A 150 -10.92 -9.29 5.54
CA LEU A 150 -9.81 -8.81 4.72
C LEU A 150 -9.93 -9.36 3.30
N GLU A 151 -9.87 -8.50 2.30
CA GLU A 151 -10.09 -8.84 0.90
C GLU A 151 -8.99 -9.72 0.32
N SER A 152 -7.74 -9.38 0.59
CA SER A 152 -6.58 -10.08 0.07
C SER A 152 -5.74 -10.66 1.20
N ALA A 153 -5.46 -11.95 1.15
CA ALA A 153 -4.59 -12.60 2.13
C ALA A 153 -3.12 -12.19 1.95
N SER A 154 -2.68 -11.92 0.71
CA SER A 154 -1.31 -11.48 0.41
C SER A 154 -1.05 -10.01 0.73
N SER A 155 -2.11 -9.22 0.92
CA SER A 155 -2.07 -7.79 1.22
C SER A 155 -2.91 -7.42 2.45
N SER A 156 -2.83 -8.25 3.49
CA SER A 156 -3.68 -8.16 4.68
C SER A 156 -3.53 -6.84 5.43
N VAL A 157 -2.31 -6.31 5.56
CA VAL A 157 -2.05 -5.04 6.26
C VAL A 157 -2.64 -3.87 5.48
N SER A 158 -2.48 -3.83 4.16
CA SER A 158 -3.09 -2.82 3.30
C SER A 158 -4.62 -2.86 3.39
N SER A 159 -5.21 -4.06 3.29
CA SER A 159 -6.66 -4.24 3.44
C SER A 159 -7.18 -3.76 4.80
N LEU A 160 -6.42 -3.99 5.87
CA LEU A 160 -6.77 -3.52 7.21
C LEU A 160 -6.75 -1.99 7.26
N VAL A 161 -5.65 -1.35 6.84
CA VAL A 161 -5.50 0.11 6.85
C VAL A 161 -6.60 0.79 6.03
N THR A 162 -6.86 0.32 4.81
CA THR A 162 -7.87 0.92 3.92
C THR A 162 -9.30 0.77 4.43
N GLN A 163 -9.60 -0.27 5.22
CA GLN A 163 -10.95 -0.50 5.75
C GLN A 163 -11.19 0.15 7.11
N THR A 164 -10.14 0.48 7.86
CA THR A 164 -10.28 0.96 9.24
C THR A 164 -9.87 2.40 9.45
N SER A 165 -9.10 2.99 8.52
CA SER A 165 -8.60 4.36 8.63
C SER A 165 -9.27 5.28 7.61
N PRO A 166 -9.70 6.49 8.00
CA PRO A 166 -10.25 7.46 7.07
C PRO A 166 -9.14 8.03 6.18
N GLY A 167 -9.50 8.60 5.04
CA GLY A 167 -8.54 9.26 4.13
C GLY A 167 -7.67 8.32 3.31
N VAL A 168 -7.95 7.02 3.30
CA VAL A 168 -7.14 6.04 2.57
C VAL A 168 -7.93 5.51 1.37
N ALA A 169 -7.45 5.77 0.16
CA ALA A 169 -7.97 5.17 -1.06
C ALA A 169 -7.29 3.82 -1.32
N ALA A 170 -8.11 2.79 -1.49
CA ALA A 170 -7.61 1.46 -1.85
C ALA A 170 -7.30 1.40 -3.34
N ASP A 171 -6.17 0.81 -3.67
CA ASP A 171 -5.75 0.50 -5.02
C ASP A 171 -5.48 -1.01 -5.17
N SER A 172 -5.17 -1.45 -6.38
CA SER A 172 -4.86 -2.85 -6.69
C SER A 172 -3.54 -3.31 -6.05
N ASN A 173 -3.40 -4.62 -5.87
CA ASN A 173 -2.16 -5.30 -5.47
C ASN A 173 -1.62 -4.86 -4.10
N GLY A 174 -2.50 -4.39 -3.23
CA GLY A 174 -2.13 -3.91 -1.89
C GLY A 174 -1.46 -2.55 -1.88
N LEU A 175 -1.51 -1.80 -2.95
CA LEU A 175 -1.24 -0.37 -2.94
C LEU A 175 -2.40 0.36 -2.25
N PHE A 176 -2.08 1.46 -1.59
CA PHE A 176 -3.07 2.37 -1.02
C PHE A 176 -2.46 3.77 -0.90
N HIS A 177 -3.32 4.76 -1.02
CA HIS A 177 -2.91 6.16 -1.12
C HIS A 177 -3.58 6.98 -0.03
N GLY A 178 -2.75 7.69 0.75
CA GLY A 178 -3.21 8.57 1.82
C GLY A 178 -3.66 9.91 1.26
N LEU A 179 -4.93 10.27 1.47
CA LEU A 179 -5.46 11.60 1.16
C LEU A 179 -5.22 12.05 -0.30
N GLY A 180 -5.33 11.11 -1.26
CA GLY A 180 -5.14 11.39 -2.67
C GLY A 180 -3.69 11.68 -3.09
N ASP A 181 -2.73 11.35 -2.27
CA ASP A 181 -1.31 11.58 -2.48
C ASP A 181 -0.63 10.31 -3.01
N HIS A 182 0.25 10.43 -3.98
CA HIS A 182 1.09 9.34 -4.50
C HIS A 182 2.45 9.22 -3.80
N ALA A 183 2.75 10.11 -2.86
CA ALA A 183 3.94 9.96 -2.04
C ALA A 183 3.91 8.66 -1.23
N GLU A 184 5.07 8.16 -0.89
CA GLU A 184 5.21 6.89 -0.19
C GLU A 184 4.68 6.96 1.25
N ASN A 185 3.99 5.90 1.68
CA ASN A 185 3.56 5.74 3.07
C ASN A 185 4.73 5.27 3.93
N SER A 186 4.90 5.89 5.09
CA SER A 186 5.92 5.47 6.06
C SER A 186 5.42 4.35 6.94
N PHE A 187 6.23 3.33 7.12
CA PHE A 187 6.03 2.33 8.16
C PHE A 187 7.14 2.41 9.20
N SER A 188 6.75 2.37 10.46
CA SER A 188 7.66 2.32 11.60
C SER A 188 7.34 1.06 12.41
N VAL A 189 8.26 0.12 12.53
CA VAL A 189 8.05 -1.13 13.30
C VAL A 189 8.85 -1.07 14.59
N ASP A 190 8.17 -0.94 15.72
CA ASP A 190 8.80 -0.67 17.03
C ASP A 190 9.83 0.49 16.94
N GLY A 191 9.51 1.50 16.12
CA GLY A 191 10.34 2.66 15.85
C GLY A 191 11.44 2.46 14.79
N GLN A 192 11.60 1.27 14.19
CA GLN A 192 12.46 1.08 13.02
C GLN A 192 11.75 1.62 11.78
N PRO A 193 12.33 2.56 11.02
CA PRO A 193 11.77 2.98 9.74
C PRO A 193 11.88 1.85 8.71
N ILE A 194 10.83 1.66 7.91
CA ILE A 194 10.82 0.78 6.75
C ILE A 194 10.81 1.65 5.51
N THR A 195 11.77 1.47 4.63
CA THR A 195 12.03 2.32 3.46
C THR A 195 11.68 1.67 2.13
N ASP A 196 11.13 0.46 2.17
CA ASP A 196 10.55 -0.22 1.01
C ASP A 196 9.02 -0.12 1.07
N GLN A 197 8.40 0.04 -0.07
CA GLN A 197 6.95 0.11 -0.15
C GLN A 197 6.30 -1.23 0.21
N GLN A 198 5.30 -1.18 1.08
CA GLN A 198 4.63 -2.36 1.62
C GLN A 198 3.53 -2.86 0.67
N SER A 199 3.88 -3.10 -0.59
CA SER A 199 3.02 -3.67 -1.63
C SER A 199 3.74 -4.77 -2.40
N LYS A 200 3.01 -5.79 -2.83
CA LYS A 200 3.56 -6.94 -3.57
C LYS A 200 4.18 -6.59 -4.93
N VAL A 201 3.87 -5.44 -5.48
CA VAL A 201 4.52 -4.93 -6.70
C VAL A 201 5.93 -4.38 -6.42
N PHE A 202 6.26 -4.12 -5.16
CA PHE A 202 7.55 -3.55 -4.75
C PHE A 202 8.32 -4.44 -3.79
N SER A 203 7.64 -4.96 -2.74
CA SER A 203 8.26 -5.66 -1.62
C SER A 203 7.30 -6.64 -0.95
N ASN A 204 7.70 -7.24 0.15
CA ASN A 204 6.82 -8.02 1.02
C ASN A 204 6.25 -7.15 2.14
N GLN A 205 4.97 -7.33 2.43
CA GLN A 205 4.34 -6.67 3.58
C GLN A 205 4.86 -7.21 4.91
N ILE A 206 4.73 -6.40 5.96
CA ILE A 206 4.95 -6.84 7.34
C ILE A 206 3.93 -7.93 7.67
N PRO A 207 4.36 -9.09 8.22
CA PRO A 207 3.43 -10.17 8.53
C PRO A 207 2.39 -9.74 9.56
N ILE A 208 1.10 -9.81 9.22
CA ILE A 208 -0.01 -9.39 10.09
C ILE A 208 -0.02 -10.11 11.44
N ASP A 209 0.47 -11.35 11.50
CA ASP A 209 0.53 -12.14 12.73
C ASP A 209 1.58 -11.64 13.73
N SER A 210 2.55 -10.85 13.28
CA SER A 210 3.55 -10.21 14.15
C SER A 210 3.00 -8.96 14.85
N ILE A 211 1.88 -8.40 14.38
CA ILE A 211 1.37 -7.09 14.78
C ILE A 211 0.47 -7.22 16.01
N GLN A 212 0.72 -6.39 17.03
CA GLN A 212 -0.14 -6.19 18.19
C GLN A 212 -1.17 -5.08 17.92
N SER A 213 -0.69 -3.94 17.45
CA SER A 213 -1.51 -2.78 17.13
C SER A 213 -0.87 -1.96 16.03
N LEU A 214 -1.71 -1.18 15.35
CA LEU A 214 -1.33 -0.17 14.38
C LEU A 214 -1.85 1.18 14.85
N GLU A 215 -1.03 2.21 14.69
CA GLU A 215 -1.44 3.61 14.73
C GLU A 215 -1.26 4.17 13.33
N VAL A 216 -2.33 4.63 12.72
CA VAL A 216 -2.31 5.24 11.38
C VAL A 216 -2.49 6.74 11.54
N ILE A 217 -1.42 7.49 11.33
CA ILE A 217 -1.40 8.95 11.40
C ILE A 217 -1.70 9.49 10.00
N ASP A 218 -2.82 10.14 9.84
CA ASP A 218 -3.33 10.68 8.58
C ASP A 218 -3.17 12.19 8.44
N GLY A 219 -2.53 12.84 9.41
CA GLY A 219 -2.27 14.27 9.35
C GLY A 219 -1.18 14.80 10.25
N ALA A 220 -0.45 15.80 9.76
CA ALA A 220 0.55 16.59 10.47
C ALA A 220 1.39 15.76 11.47
N PRO A 221 2.17 14.76 11.01
CA PRO A 221 2.83 13.81 11.90
C PRO A 221 3.79 14.48 12.87
N PRO A 222 4.00 13.94 14.09
CA PRO A 222 4.99 14.42 15.05
C PRO A 222 6.42 14.52 14.48
N ALA A 223 7.28 15.35 15.09
CA ALA A 223 8.62 15.63 14.58
C ALA A 223 9.57 14.41 14.54
N GLU A 224 9.24 13.34 15.23
CA GLU A 224 9.99 12.08 15.15
C GLU A 224 9.87 11.37 13.80
N TYR A 225 8.80 11.60 13.05
CA TYR A 225 8.58 11.01 11.72
C TYR A 225 9.03 11.96 10.61
N GLY A 226 9.66 11.42 9.57
CA GLY A 226 10.15 12.14 8.41
C GLY A 226 10.33 11.23 7.20
N ASP A 227 10.93 11.70 6.16
CA ASP A 227 11.25 11.04 4.88
C ASP A 227 9.99 10.73 4.03
N LYS A 228 9.27 9.71 4.37
CA LYS A 228 8.04 9.26 3.70
C LYS A 228 6.87 9.59 4.63
N THR A 229 5.99 10.48 4.25
CA THR A 229 4.97 11.02 5.17
C THR A 229 3.59 11.21 4.54
N SER A 230 3.27 10.48 3.47
CA SER A 230 1.90 10.49 2.93
C SER A 230 0.90 10.03 3.99
N LEU A 231 1.17 8.86 4.58
CA LEU A 231 0.64 8.37 5.85
C LEU A 231 1.81 7.86 6.69
N VAL A 232 1.70 7.91 8.00
CA VAL A 232 2.62 7.23 8.91
C VAL A 232 1.87 6.08 9.58
N ILE A 233 2.36 4.86 9.40
CA ILE A 233 1.78 3.66 9.99
C ILE A 233 2.78 3.12 11.00
N ASP A 234 2.48 3.34 12.29
CA ASP A 234 3.34 2.86 13.35
C ASP A 234 2.85 1.52 13.89
N VAL A 235 3.75 0.56 13.87
CA VAL A 235 3.48 -0.84 14.17
C VAL A 235 4.10 -1.20 15.50
N THR A 236 3.28 -1.58 16.47
CA THR A 236 3.74 -2.25 17.68
C THR A 236 3.67 -3.76 17.48
N THR A 237 4.80 -4.46 17.64
CA THR A 237 4.83 -5.91 17.47
C THR A 237 4.45 -6.65 18.75
N ARG A 238 4.02 -7.90 18.61
CA ARG A 238 3.64 -8.78 19.73
C ARG A 238 4.87 -9.20 20.53
N SER A 239 4.71 -9.33 21.84
CA SER A 239 5.76 -9.75 22.78
C SER A 239 5.30 -10.93 23.61
N GLY A 240 6.22 -11.82 24.00
CA GLY A 240 6.00 -12.91 24.94
C GLY A 240 6.38 -12.58 26.38
N GLN A 241 6.91 -11.38 26.63
CA GLN A 241 7.35 -11.00 27.96
C GLN A 241 6.18 -10.94 28.96
N GLY A 242 6.37 -11.49 30.15
CA GLY A 242 5.31 -11.57 31.16
C GLY A 242 4.36 -12.76 30.98
N MET A 243 4.40 -13.46 29.84
CA MET A 243 3.57 -14.63 29.59
C MET A 243 4.19 -15.89 30.23
N THR A 244 3.99 -16.09 31.52
CA THR A 244 4.57 -17.21 32.26
C THR A 244 3.99 -18.58 31.89
N THR A 245 2.84 -18.62 31.24
CA THR A 245 2.29 -19.78 30.56
C THR A 245 2.37 -19.58 29.05
N PRO A 246 2.70 -20.61 28.26
CA PRO A 246 2.66 -20.49 26.81
C PRO A 246 1.25 -20.08 26.32
N HIS A 247 1.20 -19.08 25.48
CA HIS A 247 0.00 -18.65 24.77
C HIS A 247 0.28 -18.59 23.29
N GLY A 248 -0.56 -19.22 22.51
CA GLY A 248 -0.36 -19.28 21.09
C GLY A 248 -1.59 -19.75 20.34
N SER A 249 -1.43 -19.85 19.02
CA SER A 249 -2.47 -20.42 18.16
C SER A 249 -1.89 -21.18 16.99
N VAL A 250 -2.65 -22.16 16.53
CA VAL A 250 -2.49 -22.78 15.21
C VAL A 250 -3.76 -22.50 14.43
N THR A 251 -3.63 -21.89 13.26
CA THR A 251 -4.76 -21.58 12.39
C THR A 251 -4.59 -22.21 11.02
N ALA A 252 -5.67 -22.57 10.40
CA ALA A 252 -5.71 -23.04 9.02
C ALA A 252 -6.97 -22.53 8.34
N SER A 253 -6.83 -22.04 7.11
CA SER A 253 -7.97 -21.64 6.28
C SER A 253 -7.94 -22.26 4.91
N TYR A 254 -9.11 -22.39 4.31
CA TYR A 254 -9.26 -22.80 2.91
C TYR A 254 -10.46 -22.08 2.28
N GLY A 255 -10.29 -21.65 1.04
CA GLY A 255 -11.33 -20.89 0.36
C GLY A 255 -11.26 -20.90 -1.15
N ALA A 256 -11.96 -19.95 -1.76
CA ALA A 256 -12.03 -19.78 -3.20
C ALA A 256 -10.65 -19.63 -3.83
N PHE A 257 -10.52 -19.98 -5.11
CA PHE A 257 -9.26 -20.02 -5.88
C PHE A 257 -8.20 -20.97 -5.29
N GLY A 258 -8.59 -21.94 -4.44
CA GLY A 258 -7.66 -22.80 -3.72
C GLY A 258 -6.80 -22.04 -2.71
N THR A 259 -7.22 -20.83 -2.32
CA THR A 259 -6.51 -20.04 -1.32
C THR A 259 -6.47 -20.81 0.00
N SER A 260 -5.29 -21.05 0.50
CA SER A 260 -5.06 -21.71 1.78
C SER A 260 -4.04 -20.95 2.60
N THR A 261 -4.32 -20.76 3.89
CA THR A 261 -3.37 -20.20 4.83
C THR A 261 -3.14 -21.15 5.99
N THR A 262 -1.94 -21.11 6.53
CA THR A 262 -1.62 -21.78 7.78
C THR A 262 -0.81 -20.83 8.64
N GLY A 263 -1.09 -20.80 9.93
CA GLY A 263 -0.40 -19.93 10.86
C GLY A 263 -0.10 -20.65 12.17
N PHE A 264 1.06 -20.38 12.72
CA PHE A 264 1.46 -20.76 14.06
C PHE A 264 2.04 -19.54 14.76
N ASN A 265 1.60 -19.26 15.97
CA ASN A 265 2.27 -18.27 16.81
C ASN A 265 2.35 -18.76 18.26
N LEU A 266 3.39 -18.31 18.96
CA LEU A 266 3.66 -18.66 20.35
C LEU A 266 4.30 -17.49 21.06
N GLY A 267 3.69 -17.02 22.14
CA GLY A 267 4.27 -16.11 23.12
C GLY A 267 4.55 -16.86 24.42
N TYR A 268 5.76 -16.74 24.92
CA TYR A 268 6.17 -17.33 26.19
C TYR A 268 7.32 -16.53 26.81
N GLY A 269 7.34 -16.45 28.14
CA GLY A 269 8.42 -15.74 28.81
C GLY A 269 8.22 -15.66 30.33
N GLY A 270 9.13 -14.97 30.96
CA GLY A 270 9.11 -14.67 32.39
C GLY A 270 9.02 -13.17 32.69
N LYS A 271 9.36 -12.79 33.92
CA LYS A 271 9.40 -11.38 34.32
C LYS A 271 10.53 -10.59 33.61
N SER A 272 11.65 -11.25 33.29
CA SER A 272 12.85 -10.61 32.73
C SER A 272 13.15 -11.00 31.29
N TRP A 273 12.36 -11.85 30.67
CA TRP A 273 12.56 -12.24 29.30
C TRP A 273 11.23 -12.61 28.65
N GLY A 274 11.18 -12.55 27.34
CA GLY A 274 10.05 -12.99 26.54
C GLY A 274 10.49 -13.36 25.13
N ASN A 275 9.75 -14.26 24.53
CA ASN A 275 9.87 -14.58 23.12
C ASN A 275 8.49 -14.68 22.50
N PHE A 276 8.34 -14.05 21.36
CA PHE A 276 7.17 -14.20 20.51
C PHE A 276 7.63 -14.62 19.11
N ILE A 277 7.19 -15.78 18.68
CA ILE A 277 7.46 -16.29 17.34
C ILE A 277 6.15 -16.45 16.57
N SER A 278 6.14 -16.07 15.30
CA SER A 278 5.07 -16.41 14.36
C SER A 278 5.67 -16.98 13.06
N VAL A 279 4.98 -18.00 12.55
CA VAL A 279 5.30 -18.62 11.26
C VAL A 279 3.99 -18.76 10.50
N SER A 280 3.94 -18.25 9.27
CA SER A 280 2.74 -18.38 8.45
C SER A 280 3.08 -18.68 6.99
N GLY A 281 2.14 -19.32 6.33
CA GLY A 281 2.20 -19.63 4.90
C GLY A 281 0.88 -19.36 4.22
N LEU A 282 0.97 -18.86 2.99
CA LEU A 282 -0.13 -18.58 2.10
C LEU A 282 0.12 -19.20 0.73
N GLN A 283 -0.91 -19.79 0.15
CA GLN A 283 -0.97 -20.14 -1.27
C GLN A 283 -2.31 -19.70 -1.84
N SER A 284 -2.31 -19.17 -3.06
CA SER A 284 -3.54 -18.74 -3.73
C SER A 284 -3.43 -18.92 -5.24
N GLY A 285 -4.53 -19.22 -5.91
CA GLY A 285 -4.68 -19.13 -7.35
C GLY A 285 -5.06 -17.72 -7.81
N ARG A 286 -5.42 -16.81 -6.86
CA ARG A 286 -5.56 -15.37 -7.04
C ARG A 286 -4.68 -14.69 -5.97
N PHE A 287 -3.42 -14.48 -6.31
CA PHE A 287 -2.45 -13.91 -5.38
C PHE A 287 -2.46 -12.38 -5.40
N LEU A 288 -2.63 -11.80 -6.57
CA LEU A 288 -2.76 -10.36 -6.82
C LEU A 288 -4.16 -10.02 -7.34
N ASP A 289 -4.34 -8.83 -7.84
CA ASP A 289 -5.58 -8.37 -8.48
C ASP A 289 -5.42 -8.43 -10.00
N PRO A 290 -6.02 -9.40 -10.70
CA PRO A 290 -5.81 -9.60 -12.12
C PRO A 290 -6.61 -8.61 -12.97
N PRO A 291 -6.19 -8.43 -14.25
CA PRO A 291 -6.89 -7.60 -15.22
C PRO A 291 -8.20 -8.22 -15.72
N GLU A 292 -8.43 -9.48 -15.41
CA GLU A 292 -9.65 -10.21 -15.74
C GLU A 292 -10.45 -10.52 -14.47
N PHE A 293 -11.78 -10.43 -14.55
CA PHE A 293 -12.63 -10.86 -13.45
C PHE A 293 -12.53 -12.37 -13.19
N ALA A 294 -12.33 -13.17 -14.22
CA ALA A 294 -11.92 -14.57 -14.10
C ALA A 294 -10.39 -14.64 -13.96
N VAL A 295 -9.91 -15.51 -13.09
CA VAL A 295 -8.49 -15.64 -12.76
C VAL A 295 -7.82 -16.62 -13.72
N PHE A 296 -6.74 -16.22 -14.38
CA PHE A 296 -5.99 -17.04 -15.31
C PHE A 296 -4.57 -17.32 -14.83
N HIS A 297 -3.72 -16.31 -14.78
CA HIS A 297 -2.30 -16.40 -14.50
C HIS A 297 -1.99 -15.56 -13.25
N ASP A 298 -2.30 -16.09 -12.06
CA ASP A 298 -2.23 -15.32 -10.83
C ASP A 298 -1.93 -16.21 -9.60
N LYS A 299 -1.21 -17.31 -9.83
CA LYS A 299 -0.81 -18.18 -8.72
C LYS A 299 0.32 -17.54 -7.93
N GLY A 300 0.28 -17.71 -6.62
CA GLY A 300 1.37 -17.27 -5.77
C GLY A 300 1.38 -17.97 -4.42
N ASN A 301 2.51 -17.87 -3.75
CA ASN A 301 2.71 -18.33 -2.39
C ASN A 301 3.58 -17.36 -1.60
N GLU A 302 3.46 -17.42 -0.29
CA GLU A 302 4.22 -16.61 0.63
C GLU A 302 4.51 -17.39 1.91
N GLU A 303 5.72 -17.26 2.43
CA GLU A 303 6.16 -17.77 3.73
C GLU A 303 6.69 -16.61 4.57
N ASN A 304 6.23 -16.54 5.82
CA ASN A 304 6.62 -15.53 6.78
C ASN A 304 7.17 -16.18 8.06
N ILE A 305 8.26 -15.65 8.58
CA ILE A 305 8.80 -15.96 9.90
C ILE A 305 9.09 -14.63 10.59
N PHE A 306 8.57 -14.46 11.78
CA PHE A 306 8.88 -13.33 12.66
C PHE A 306 9.22 -13.85 14.04
N ASP A 307 10.26 -13.31 14.66
CA ASP A 307 10.69 -13.64 16.02
C ASP A 307 11.07 -12.34 16.76
N ARG A 308 10.44 -12.13 17.91
CA ARG A 308 10.79 -11.05 18.84
C ARG A 308 11.27 -11.63 20.14
N VAL A 309 12.48 -11.23 20.54
CA VAL A 309 13.08 -11.57 21.83
C VAL A 309 13.18 -10.29 22.66
N ASP A 310 12.59 -10.32 23.85
CA ASP A 310 12.72 -9.26 24.85
C ASP A 310 13.56 -9.79 26.02
N TYR A 311 14.54 -9.00 26.47
CA TYR A 311 15.40 -9.38 27.58
C TYR A 311 15.68 -8.17 28.49
N GLN A 312 15.35 -8.31 29.77
CA GLN A 312 15.63 -7.34 30.81
C GLN A 312 17.01 -7.63 31.41
N ILE A 313 17.98 -6.81 31.06
CA ILE A 313 19.39 -6.94 31.52
C ILE A 313 19.52 -6.50 32.97
N SER A 314 18.86 -5.40 33.34
CA SER A 314 18.85 -4.81 34.68
C SER A 314 17.51 -4.16 34.98
N GLN A 315 17.33 -3.57 36.15
CA GLN A 315 16.12 -2.78 36.45
C GLN A 315 15.98 -1.54 35.55
N ALA A 316 17.07 -1.07 34.99
CA ALA A 316 17.10 0.11 34.14
C ALA A 316 17.29 -0.22 32.66
N ASP A 317 17.78 -1.42 32.32
CA ASP A 317 18.19 -1.78 30.96
C ASP A 317 17.37 -2.93 30.40
N SER A 318 16.81 -2.76 29.21
CA SER A 318 16.18 -3.80 28.43
C SER A 318 16.72 -3.84 27.00
N LEU A 319 16.69 -5.02 26.42
CA LEU A 319 17.04 -5.30 25.03
C LEU A 319 15.84 -5.95 24.35
N GLN A 320 15.50 -5.45 23.16
CA GLN A 320 14.54 -6.04 22.25
C GLN A 320 15.27 -6.41 20.96
N LEU A 321 14.97 -7.57 20.38
CA LEU A 321 15.49 -7.99 19.09
C LEU A 321 14.33 -8.46 18.23
N ASN A 322 14.11 -7.78 17.10
CA ASN A 322 13.16 -8.20 16.07
C ASN A 322 13.92 -8.86 14.92
N LEU A 323 13.51 -10.07 14.55
CA LEU A 323 14.00 -10.83 13.41
C LEU A 323 12.83 -11.11 12.47
N GLY A 324 13.03 -10.87 11.18
CA GLY A 324 12.01 -11.11 10.15
C GLY A 324 12.60 -11.79 8.92
N PHE A 325 11.84 -12.70 8.36
CA PHE A 325 12.09 -13.29 7.05
C PHE A 325 10.76 -13.49 6.34
N THR A 326 10.65 -12.97 5.12
CA THR A 326 9.50 -13.18 4.24
C THR A 326 9.98 -13.54 2.84
N ARG A 327 9.36 -14.55 2.28
CA ARG A 327 9.58 -14.93 0.87
C ARG A 327 8.23 -15.04 0.20
N SER A 328 8.07 -14.40 -0.98
CA SER A 328 6.94 -14.61 -1.86
C SER A 328 7.41 -14.99 -3.26
N TRP A 329 6.56 -15.74 -3.95
CA TRP A 329 6.67 -16.04 -5.37
C TRP A 329 5.28 -15.94 -5.97
N PHE A 330 5.14 -15.28 -7.13
CA PHE A 330 3.85 -15.15 -7.79
C PHE A 330 4.01 -14.93 -9.29
N GLN A 331 2.99 -15.35 -10.04
CA GLN A 331 2.82 -15.03 -11.44
C GLN A 331 2.36 -13.58 -11.58
N ASN A 332 2.74 -12.92 -12.65
CA ASN A 332 2.25 -11.58 -12.95
C ASN A 332 0.90 -11.68 -13.65
N PRO A 333 -0.18 -11.21 -13.04
CA PRO A 333 -1.49 -11.22 -13.70
C PRO A 333 -1.51 -10.18 -14.81
N ASN A 334 -1.50 -10.63 -16.04
CA ASN A 334 -1.59 -9.75 -17.19
C ASN A 334 -2.53 -10.34 -18.25
N SER A 335 -3.10 -9.50 -19.11
CA SER A 335 -4.04 -9.91 -20.15
C SER A 335 -3.40 -10.71 -21.29
N PHE A 336 -2.09 -10.90 -21.29
CA PHE A 336 -1.39 -11.67 -22.31
C PHE A 336 -1.53 -13.18 -22.12
N ASP A 337 -1.93 -13.61 -20.95
CA ASP A 337 -2.34 -14.98 -20.74
C ASP A 337 -3.48 -15.36 -21.66
N ALA A 338 -4.17 -14.39 -22.14
CA ALA A 338 -5.07 -14.47 -23.25
C ALA A 338 -4.45 -14.96 -24.57
N GLN A 339 -3.15 -14.89 -24.78
CA GLN A 339 -2.49 -15.53 -25.92
C GLN A 339 -2.65 -17.06 -25.87
N ASN A 340 -2.83 -17.61 -24.68
CA ASN A 340 -3.07 -19.04 -24.45
C ASN A 340 -4.53 -19.34 -24.08
N ALA A 341 -5.44 -18.39 -24.17
CA ALA A 341 -6.81 -18.55 -23.68
C ALA A 341 -7.61 -19.63 -24.44
N THR A 342 -7.30 -19.95 -25.68
CA THR A 342 -7.87 -21.11 -26.37
C THR A 342 -7.57 -22.42 -25.64
N ALA A 343 -6.44 -22.55 -24.99
CA ALA A 343 -6.11 -23.72 -24.17
C ALA A 343 -6.91 -23.78 -22.85
N TRP A 344 -7.33 -22.61 -22.32
CA TRP A 344 -8.01 -22.51 -21.03
C TRP A 344 -9.54 -22.50 -21.15
N PHE A 345 -10.12 -21.93 -22.22
CA PHE A 345 -11.57 -21.72 -22.32
C PHE A 345 -12.26 -22.66 -23.31
N GLY A 346 -11.52 -23.35 -24.17
CA GLY A 346 -12.07 -24.13 -25.25
C GLY A 346 -12.76 -23.28 -26.35
N PRO A 347 -13.08 -23.89 -27.49
CA PRO A 347 -13.62 -23.16 -28.64
C PRO A 347 -15.01 -22.53 -28.41
N ASP A 348 -15.72 -22.92 -27.36
CA ASP A 348 -17.12 -22.55 -27.16
C ASP A 348 -17.34 -21.18 -26.48
N ARG A 349 -16.32 -20.53 -25.99
CA ARG A 349 -16.45 -19.22 -25.34
C ARG A 349 -16.15 -18.01 -26.22
N GLY A 350 -15.90 -18.21 -27.50
CA GLY A 350 -15.76 -17.13 -28.49
C GLY A 350 -14.55 -16.22 -28.27
N VAL A 351 -13.63 -16.62 -27.41
CA VAL A 351 -12.50 -15.82 -26.99
C VAL A 351 -11.27 -16.36 -27.70
N THR A 352 -11.14 -16.03 -28.98
CA THR A 352 -9.83 -16.11 -29.68
C THR A 352 -9.03 -14.89 -29.18
N LEU A 353 -8.50 -14.99 -27.98
CA LEU A 353 -7.76 -13.91 -27.40
C LEU A 353 -6.39 -13.85 -28.06
N MET A 354 -6.12 -12.70 -28.66
CA MET A 354 -4.81 -12.25 -29.10
C MET A 354 -4.01 -13.19 -30.00
N GLY A 355 -4.65 -13.77 -31.01
CA GLY A 355 -3.94 -14.09 -32.27
C GLY A 355 -2.82 -15.11 -32.23
N VAL A 356 -2.75 -16.01 -31.24
CA VAL A 356 -1.92 -17.21 -31.41
C VAL A 356 -2.63 -18.14 -32.38
N SER A 357 -2.02 -18.38 -33.54
CA SER A 357 -2.53 -19.30 -34.53
C SER A 357 -2.51 -20.73 -33.99
N ASP A 358 -3.30 -21.63 -34.61
CA ASP A 358 -3.32 -23.07 -34.29
C ASP A 358 -1.92 -23.74 -34.37
N ASN A 359 -0.97 -23.07 -34.98
CA ASN A 359 0.41 -23.53 -35.13
C ASN A 359 1.33 -22.99 -33.98
N GLY A 360 0.78 -22.31 -32.95
CA GLY A 360 1.58 -21.73 -31.87
C GLY A 360 2.40 -20.52 -32.28
N ILE A 361 1.99 -19.80 -33.33
CA ILE A 361 2.64 -18.56 -33.78
C ILE A 361 1.88 -17.38 -33.18
N GLY A 362 2.60 -16.54 -32.45
CA GLY A 362 2.06 -15.34 -31.88
C GLY A 362 1.80 -14.20 -32.85
N PRO A 363 1.15 -13.12 -32.44
CA PRO A 363 0.83 -11.96 -33.29
C PRO A 363 2.08 -11.28 -33.86
N ASN A 364 3.24 -11.49 -33.26
CA ASN A 364 4.55 -11.02 -33.73
C ASN A 364 5.14 -11.92 -34.85
N GLY A 365 4.47 -13.01 -35.25
CA GLY A 365 4.95 -13.95 -36.27
C GLY A 365 5.99 -14.98 -35.81
N PHE A 366 6.29 -14.99 -34.48
CA PHE A 366 7.24 -15.95 -33.90
C PHE A 366 6.53 -17.09 -33.18
N ALA A 367 7.18 -18.23 -33.06
CA ALA A 367 6.70 -19.32 -32.23
C ALA A 367 6.79 -18.87 -30.76
N VAL A 368 5.67 -18.96 -30.06
CA VAL A 368 5.54 -18.58 -28.63
C VAL A 368 5.18 -19.82 -27.84
N GLY A 369 5.72 -19.87 -26.63
CA GLY A 369 5.30 -20.80 -25.60
C GLY A 369 4.22 -20.20 -24.70
N PRO A 370 3.97 -20.80 -23.53
CA PRO A 370 3.14 -20.20 -22.50
C PRO A 370 3.73 -18.87 -22.02
N THR A 371 2.89 -17.88 -21.79
CA THR A 371 3.25 -16.72 -21.02
C THR A 371 3.46 -17.14 -19.56
N ASP A 372 4.63 -16.87 -19.01
CA ASP A 372 4.99 -17.28 -17.65
C ASP A 372 5.84 -16.19 -16.94
N GLN A 373 5.41 -14.95 -17.08
CA GLN A 373 6.01 -13.83 -16.36
C GLN A 373 5.73 -13.99 -14.86
N ARG A 374 6.77 -13.84 -14.02
CA ARG A 374 6.68 -14.12 -12.60
C ARG A 374 7.65 -13.30 -11.79
N SER A 375 7.31 -13.11 -10.52
CA SER A 375 8.13 -12.39 -9.56
C SER A 375 8.49 -13.28 -8.37
N GLN A 376 9.62 -12.97 -7.74
CA GLN A 376 10.03 -13.51 -6.45
C GLN A 376 10.62 -12.39 -5.60
N ILE A 377 10.14 -12.29 -4.36
CA ILE A 377 10.62 -11.31 -3.39
C ILE A 377 11.15 -12.05 -2.15
N ARG A 378 12.28 -11.60 -1.61
CA ARG A 378 12.85 -12.09 -0.36
C ARG A 378 13.23 -10.91 0.50
N THR A 379 12.75 -10.89 1.74
CA THR A 379 12.98 -9.81 2.69
C THR A 379 13.56 -10.37 3.97
N PHE A 380 14.63 -9.76 4.47
CA PHE A 380 15.23 -10.03 5.77
C PHE A 380 15.23 -8.76 6.61
N ASN A 381 14.99 -8.92 7.91
CA ASN A 381 15.04 -7.82 8.85
C ASN A 381 15.69 -8.24 10.16
N VAL A 382 16.60 -7.41 10.68
CA VAL A 382 17.23 -7.56 11.99
C VAL A 382 17.30 -6.21 12.66
N ALA A 383 16.67 -6.06 13.83
CA ALA A 383 16.55 -4.78 14.52
C ALA A 383 16.68 -4.94 16.04
N PRO A 384 17.91 -4.92 16.60
CA PRO A 384 18.11 -4.81 18.04
C PRO A 384 17.87 -3.38 18.52
N THR A 385 17.18 -3.23 19.64
CA THR A 385 16.92 -1.96 20.32
C THR A 385 17.19 -2.10 21.80
N TRP A 386 18.00 -1.19 22.36
CA TRP A 386 18.29 -1.06 23.76
C TRP A 386 17.49 0.11 24.33
N THR A 387 16.91 -0.09 25.52
CA THR A 387 16.16 0.95 26.24
C THR A 387 16.71 1.06 27.66
N HIS A 388 17.01 2.28 28.09
CA HIS A 388 17.56 2.58 29.41
C HIS A 388 16.72 3.58 30.18
N LEU A 389 16.28 3.21 31.38
CA LEU A 389 15.58 4.07 32.31
C LEU A 389 16.60 4.93 33.09
N LEU A 390 16.88 6.12 32.58
CA LEU A 390 17.82 7.05 33.21
C LEU A 390 17.28 7.60 34.56
N SER A 391 15.97 7.77 34.65
CA SER A 391 15.23 8.15 35.89
C SER A 391 13.77 7.67 35.75
N PRO A 392 12.98 7.68 36.83
CA PRO A 392 11.56 7.30 36.77
C PRO A 392 10.75 8.03 35.68
N ASN A 393 11.23 9.19 35.22
CA ASN A 393 10.57 10.06 34.27
C ASN A 393 11.34 10.21 32.96
N THR A 394 12.45 9.48 32.76
CA THR A 394 13.34 9.67 31.59
C THR A 394 13.80 8.33 31.06
N VAL A 395 13.51 8.10 29.78
CA VAL A 395 13.94 6.92 29.06
C VAL A 395 14.85 7.33 27.89
N VAL A 396 15.92 6.58 27.68
CA VAL A 396 16.78 6.65 26.50
C VAL A 396 16.58 5.37 25.71
N THR A 397 16.36 5.49 24.40
CA THR A 397 16.26 4.35 23.49
C THR A 397 17.31 4.49 22.40
N ALA A 398 18.02 3.40 22.09
CA ALA A 398 18.97 3.34 20.99
C ALA A 398 18.81 2.01 20.23
N GLY A 399 18.76 2.09 18.92
CA GLY A 399 18.59 0.92 18.07
C GLY A 399 19.44 1.00 16.82
N VAL A 400 19.81 -0.16 16.30
CA VAL A 400 20.39 -0.32 14.97
C VAL A 400 19.53 -1.28 14.19
N PHE A 401 19.58 -1.23 12.87
CA PHE A 401 18.80 -2.14 12.04
C PHE A 401 19.49 -2.39 10.70
N VAL A 402 19.17 -3.54 10.13
CA VAL A 402 19.46 -3.89 8.74
C VAL A 402 18.21 -4.57 8.18
N ARG A 403 17.70 -4.04 7.08
CA ARG A 403 16.65 -4.64 6.27
C ARG A 403 17.18 -4.82 4.86
N HIS A 404 16.97 -5.99 4.29
CA HIS A 404 17.37 -6.32 2.93
C HIS A 404 16.18 -6.86 2.16
N ASP A 405 15.90 -6.26 1.02
CA ASP A 405 14.87 -6.69 0.08
C ASP A 405 15.51 -7.03 -1.27
N GLN A 406 15.18 -8.21 -1.78
CA GLN A 406 15.58 -8.69 -3.09
C GLN A 406 14.35 -8.95 -3.93
N TYR A 407 14.20 -8.21 -5.02
CA TYR A 407 13.14 -8.38 -5.98
C TYR A 407 13.69 -8.96 -7.29
N ASN A 408 13.11 -10.07 -7.73
CA ASN A 408 13.40 -10.68 -9.03
C ASN A 408 12.12 -10.70 -9.86
N TYR A 409 12.19 -10.17 -11.06
CA TYR A 409 11.19 -10.32 -12.10
C TYR A 409 11.75 -11.15 -13.26
N TYR A 410 11.04 -12.15 -13.67
CA TYR A 410 11.43 -13.08 -14.70
C TYR A 410 10.48 -12.95 -15.89
N PRO A 411 11.01 -12.83 -17.12
CA PRO A 411 10.22 -12.94 -18.34
C PRO A 411 9.74 -14.39 -18.55
N SER A 412 8.92 -14.60 -19.55
CA SER A 412 8.61 -15.94 -20.05
C SER A 412 9.87 -16.64 -20.57
N ASP A 413 9.90 -17.99 -20.53
CA ASP A 413 11.05 -18.76 -21.01
C ASP A 413 11.34 -18.51 -22.49
N ASN A 414 10.28 -18.27 -23.29
CA ASN A 414 10.41 -17.71 -24.63
C ASN A 414 10.04 -16.22 -24.59
N PRO A 415 10.99 -15.31 -24.82
CA PRO A 415 10.77 -13.86 -24.70
C PRO A 415 9.70 -13.34 -25.69
N PHE A 416 9.45 -14.05 -26.80
CA PHE A 416 8.40 -13.68 -27.74
C PHE A 416 6.99 -13.90 -27.19
N ALA A 417 6.82 -14.70 -26.14
CA ALA A 417 5.55 -14.87 -25.45
C ALA A 417 5.17 -13.64 -24.61
N ASP A 418 6.12 -12.75 -24.31
CA ASP A 418 5.88 -11.53 -23.53
C ASP A 418 5.26 -10.39 -24.35
N LEU A 419 5.12 -10.57 -25.69
CA LEU A 419 4.50 -9.55 -26.53
C LEU A 419 3.05 -9.34 -26.10
N GLY A 420 2.76 -8.13 -25.68
CA GLY A 420 1.42 -7.66 -25.35
C GLY A 420 0.76 -6.85 -26.46
N PRO A 421 -0.41 -6.25 -26.18
CA PRO A 421 -0.98 -5.25 -27.06
C PRO A 421 0.07 -4.17 -27.38
N PRO A 422 0.09 -3.64 -28.64
CA PRO A 422 1.12 -2.69 -29.05
C PRO A 422 1.24 -1.43 -28.19
N SER A 423 0.17 -1.08 -27.49
CA SER A 423 0.14 0.05 -26.59
C SER A 423 0.69 -0.24 -25.18
N LEU A 424 0.95 -1.52 -24.85
CA LEU A 424 1.25 -1.91 -23.48
C LEU A 424 2.62 -2.56 -23.33
N GLN A 425 2.92 -3.64 -24.05
CA GLN A 425 4.23 -4.30 -23.90
C GLN A 425 4.79 -4.75 -25.25
N ARG A 426 5.93 -4.24 -25.59
CA ARG A 426 6.65 -4.48 -26.86
C ARG A 426 8.04 -5.06 -26.63
N GLU A 427 8.42 -5.19 -25.34
CA GLU A 427 9.71 -5.72 -24.90
C GLU A 427 9.52 -6.88 -23.93
N SER A 428 10.41 -7.86 -24.00
CA SER A 428 10.61 -8.82 -22.90
C SER A 428 11.60 -8.22 -21.91
N VAL A 429 11.25 -8.25 -20.64
CA VAL A 429 12.01 -7.57 -19.58
C VAL A 429 12.30 -8.54 -18.42
N SER A 430 13.49 -8.45 -17.86
CA SER A 430 13.81 -9.04 -16.55
C SER A 430 14.44 -8.01 -15.63
N GLN A 431 14.19 -8.12 -14.32
CA GLN A 431 14.80 -7.27 -13.31
C GLN A 431 15.36 -8.09 -12.15
N LEU A 432 16.52 -7.67 -11.66
CA LEU A 432 17.07 -8.05 -10.36
C LEU A 432 17.39 -6.78 -9.58
N ARG A 433 16.61 -6.51 -8.54
CA ARG A 433 16.77 -5.34 -7.70
C ARG A 433 17.13 -5.75 -6.28
N PHE A 434 18.10 -5.05 -5.69
CA PHE A 434 18.45 -5.13 -4.28
C PHE A 434 18.27 -3.76 -3.62
N LEU A 435 17.59 -3.77 -2.49
CA LEU A 435 17.46 -2.65 -1.59
C LEU A 435 17.93 -3.10 -0.22
N THR A 436 19.01 -2.50 0.30
CA THR A 436 19.50 -2.78 1.65
C THR A 436 19.50 -1.49 2.44
N ASN A 437 18.64 -1.40 3.45
CA ASN A 437 18.58 -0.28 4.37
C ASN A 437 19.27 -0.66 5.67
N ALA A 438 20.28 0.11 6.08
CA ALA A 438 21.00 -0.05 7.34
C ALA A 438 21.03 1.29 8.07
N GLY A 439 20.76 1.28 9.37
CA GLY A 439 20.71 2.52 10.11
C GLY A 439 20.87 2.38 11.62
N ALA A 440 20.88 3.54 12.26
CA ALA A 440 20.92 3.68 13.70
C ALA A 440 19.99 4.83 14.12
N ARG A 441 19.36 4.67 15.27
CA ARG A 441 18.51 5.68 15.89
C ARG A 441 18.76 5.79 17.37
N ALA A 442 18.57 6.98 17.92
CA ALA A 442 18.60 7.21 19.35
C ALA A 442 17.59 8.30 19.72
N SER A 443 16.93 8.13 20.84
CA SER A 443 16.00 9.11 21.36
C SER A 443 16.02 9.17 22.89
N ILE A 444 15.62 10.31 23.43
CA ILE A 444 15.35 10.52 24.84
C ILE A 444 13.92 11.04 25.01
N SER A 445 13.16 10.42 25.90
CA SER A 445 11.82 10.84 26.31
C SER A 445 11.82 11.23 27.77
N HIS A 446 11.23 12.38 28.10
CA HIS A 446 11.16 12.90 29.46
C HIS A 446 9.76 13.43 29.79
N VAL A 447 9.10 12.84 30.77
CA VAL A 447 7.76 13.26 31.18
C VAL A 447 7.84 13.87 32.59
N LYS A 448 7.50 15.16 32.72
CA LYS A 448 7.49 15.83 34.01
C LYS A 448 6.48 16.97 34.05
N GLY A 449 5.53 16.87 34.96
CA GLY A 449 4.50 17.89 35.14
C GLY A 449 3.63 18.02 33.91
N ILE A 450 3.64 19.19 33.27
CA ILE A 450 2.87 19.48 32.06
C ILE A 450 3.58 19.09 30.78
N HIS A 451 4.86 18.67 30.81
CA HIS A 451 5.72 18.43 29.68
C HIS A 451 5.84 16.94 29.36
N ASN A 452 5.70 16.59 28.10
CA ASN A 452 6.09 15.31 27.51
C ASN A 452 7.08 15.61 26.38
N PHE A 453 8.36 15.67 26.75
CA PHE A 453 9.45 16.05 25.85
C PHE A 453 10.07 14.80 25.20
N LYS A 454 10.36 14.90 23.92
CA LYS A 454 11.10 13.88 23.17
C LYS A 454 12.11 14.56 22.24
N ALA A 455 13.32 14.02 22.16
CA ALA A 455 14.33 14.44 21.20
C ALA A 455 15.08 13.22 20.67
N GLY A 456 15.56 13.28 19.44
CA GLY A 456 16.26 12.14 18.87
C GLY A 456 16.97 12.43 17.56
N ALA A 457 17.64 11.40 17.10
CA ALA A 457 18.36 11.35 15.83
C ALA A 457 18.15 9.99 15.17
N ALA A 458 18.02 9.98 13.85
CA ALA A 458 18.00 8.79 13.03
C ALA A 458 18.93 8.99 11.85
N TYR A 459 19.80 8.01 11.60
CA TYR A 459 20.61 7.94 10.40
C TYR A 459 20.34 6.63 9.69
N GLN A 460 20.12 6.70 8.39
CA GLN A 460 19.96 5.51 7.55
C GLN A 460 20.73 5.66 6.24
N GLN A 461 21.17 4.54 5.72
CA GLN A 461 21.79 4.43 4.42
C GLN A 461 21.13 3.29 3.65
N THR A 462 20.56 3.61 2.51
CA THR A 462 19.92 2.66 1.63
C THR A 462 20.81 2.41 0.42
N PHE A 463 21.29 1.19 0.30
CA PHE A 463 22.08 0.73 -0.84
C PHE A 463 21.14 0.18 -1.90
N LEU A 464 21.19 0.77 -3.09
CA LEU A 464 20.34 0.40 -4.21
C LEU A 464 21.19 -0.24 -5.33
N THR A 465 20.65 -1.32 -5.91
CA THR A 465 21.21 -1.96 -7.10
C THR A 465 20.05 -2.38 -8.00
N GLU A 466 20.10 -1.96 -9.25
CA GLU A 466 19.10 -2.27 -10.28
C GLU A 466 19.81 -2.86 -11.49
N HIS A 467 19.42 -4.10 -11.83
CA HIS A 467 19.93 -4.82 -12.99
C HIS A 467 18.74 -5.20 -13.85
N ASP A 468 18.52 -4.46 -14.94
CA ASP A 468 17.44 -4.73 -15.88
C ASP A 468 17.99 -5.25 -17.19
N ARG A 469 17.26 -6.16 -17.81
CA ARG A 469 17.53 -6.62 -19.17
C ARG A 469 16.26 -6.54 -19.98
N LEU A 470 16.37 -6.04 -21.19
CA LEU A 470 15.23 -5.92 -22.09
C LEU A 470 15.61 -6.28 -23.53
N GLY A 471 14.64 -6.80 -24.28
CA GLY A 471 14.77 -7.08 -25.69
C GLY A 471 13.46 -6.85 -26.41
N ILE A 472 13.51 -6.18 -27.55
CA ILE A 472 12.32 -5.89 -28.36
C ILE A 472 11.77 -7.20 -28.95
N VAL A 473 10.49 -7.48 -28.68
CA VAL A 473 9.77 -8.66 -29.17
C VAL A 473 8.66 -8.31 -30.16
N ASP A 474 8.40 -7.01 -30.33
CA ASP A 474 7.45 -6.50 -31.33
C ASP A 474 8.18 -6.11 -32.62
N PRO A 475 7.94 -6.79 -33.74
CA PRO A 475 8.60 -6.49 -35.00
C PRO A 475 8.20 -5.14 -35.61
N THR A 476 7.15 -4.51 -35.08
CA THR A 476 6.65 -3.20 -35.56
C THR A 476 7.30 -2.03 -34.83
N LEU A 477 7.87 -2.24 -33.65
CA LEU A 477 8.43 -1.17 -32.83
C LEU A 477 9.62 -0.45 -33.50
N ASN A 478 10.45 -1.21 -34.19
CA ASN A 478 11.65 -0.68 -34.85
C ASN A 478 11.79 -1.17 -36.29
N ALA A 479 10.67 -1.18 -37.03
CA ALA A 479 10.65 -1.69 -38.39
C ALA A 479 11.37 -0.75 -39.36
N PRO A 480 12.41 -1.20 -40.07
CA PRO A 480 13.11 -0.36 -41.05
C PRO A 480 12.28 -0.14 -42.33
N CYS A 481 11.36 -1.07 -42.64
CA CYS A 481 10.53 -0.99 -43.85
C CYS A 481 9.04 -1.02 -43.49
N ILE A 482 8.26 -0.27 -44.27
CA ILE A 482 6.81 -0.23 -44.23
C ILE A 482 6.21 -0.48 -45.59
N THR A 483 4.98 -0.97 -45.63
CA THR A 483 4.20 -1.14 -46.88
C THR A 483 2.78 -0.62 -46.66
N PHE A 484 2.20 -0.02 -47.69
CA PHE A 484 0.82 0.45 -47.63
C PHE A 484 -0.14 -0.73 -47.85
N ASN A 485 -1.07 -0.92 -46.92
CA ASN A 485 -2.11 -1.94 -47.00
C ASN A 485 -3.48 -1.25 -47.11
N PRO A 486 -4.16 -1.31 -48.27
CA PRO A 486 -5.41 -0.60 -48.47
C PRO A 486 -6.60 -1.18 -47.69
N THR A 487 -6.46 -2.40 -47.16
CA THR A 487 -7.51 -3.07 -46.37
C THR A 487 -7.28 -2.99 -44.89
N LEU A 488 -6.07 -2.60 -44.45
CA LEU A 488 -5.76 -2.44 -43.06
C LEU A 488 -6.41 -1.14 -42.57
N VAL A 489 -7.12 -1.21 -41.46
CA VAL A 489 -7.66 -0.01 -40.81
C VAL A 489 -6.52 0.68 -40.05
N ASP A 490 -6.27 1.94 -40.35
CA ASP A 490 -5.30 2.74 -39.64
C ASP A 490 -5.82 2.96 -38.20
N PRO A 491 -5.11 2.50 -37.17
CA PRO A 491 -5.56 2.65 -35.79
C PRO A 491 -5.64 4.10 -35.31
N ASN A 492 -4.95 5.04 -35.98
CA ASN A 492 -5.00 6.45 -35.64
C ASN A 492 -6.16 7.17 -36.32
N THR A 493 -6.61 6.68 -37.48
CA THR A 493 -7.62 7.35 -38.26
C THR A 493 -8.92 6.56 -38.36
N GLY A 494 -8.88 5.24 -38.07
CA GLY A 494 -10.01 4.32 -38.24
C GLY A 494 -10.44 4.10 -39.69
N LEU A 495 -9.67 4.60 -40.67
CA LEU A 495 -9.96 4.50 -42.08
C LEU A 495 -9.23 3.32 -42.70
N PRO A 496 -9.81 2.68 -43.73
CA PRO A 496 -9.09 1.72 -44.57
C PRO A 496 -7.93 2.40 -45.31
N GLY A 497 -6.81 1.71 -45.34
CA GLY A 497 -5.56 2.19 -45.93
C GLY A 497 -4.57 2.69 -44.88
N ALA A 498 -3.73 1.81 -44.38
CA ALA A 498 -2.69 2.10 -43.41
C ALA A 498 -1.33 1.53 -43.86
N TYR A 499 -0.27 2.12 -43.31
CA TYR A 499 1.05 1.50 -43.39
C TYR A 499 1.19 0.40 -42.35
N GLN A 500 1.77 -0.71 -42.71
CA GLN A 500 2.15 -1.80 -41.80
C GLN A 500 3.65 -2.04 -41.86
N ALA A 501 4.22 -2.47 -40.76
CA ALA A 501 5.60 -2.87 -40.63
C ALA A 501 5.85 -4.13 -41.50
N VAL A 502 7.00 -4.20 -42.17
CA VAL A 502 7.44 -5.35 -42.93
C VAL A 502 8.56 -6.05 -42.20
N GLN A 503 8.41 -7.36 -42.02
CA GLN A 503 9.44 -8.18 -41.36
C GLN A 503 10.56 -8.58 -42.32
N GLY A 504 11.67 -9.09 -41.76
CA GLY A 504 12.79 -9.65 -42.54
C GLY A 504 13.83 -8.61 -43.01
N PHE A 505 13.66 -7.35 -42.66
CA PHE A 505 14.61 -6.27 -42.98
C PHE A 505 15.32 -5.76 -41.73
N THR A 506 16.59 -5.43 -41.89
CA THR A 506 17.43 -4.86 -40.79
C THR A 506 17.92 -3.44 -41.11
N ASP A 507 17.72 -2.95 -42.33
CA ASP A 507 18.17 -1.66 -42.81
C ASP A 507 17.16 -1.00 -43.76
N PRO A 508 16.87 0.32 -43.61
CA PRO A 508 15.96 1.03 -44.52
C PRO A 508 16.37 1.01 -46.02
N SER A 509 17.65 0.88 -46.31
CA SER A 509 18.13 0.79 -47.71
C SER A 509 17.68 -0.48 -48.42
N GLN A 510 17.34 -1.55 -47.67
CA GLN A 510 16.86 -2.81 -48.21
C GLN A 510 15.41 -2.72 -48.72
N CYS A 511 14.64 -1.74 -48.30
CA CYS A 511 13.23 -1.61 -48.61
C CYS A 511 13.00 -1.40 -50.13
N ALA A 512 13.86 -0.64 -50.80
CA ALA A 512 13.75 -0.35 -52.21
C ALA A 512 14.17 -1.53 -53.12
N SER A 513 14.97 -2.46 -52.60
CA SER A 513 15.51 -3.61 -53.33
C SER A 513 14.72 -4.91 -53.15
N ALA A 514 13.60 -4.89 -52.42
CA ALA A 514 12.77 -6.07 -52.13
C ALA A 514 11.72 -6.27 -53.24
N PRO A 515 12.02 -6.96 -54.33
CA PRO A 515 10.98 -7.28 -55.29
C PRO A 515 10.12 -8.40 -54.75
N ALA A 516 8.83 -8.08 -54.57
CA ALA A 516 7.73 -9.05 -54.73
C ALA A 516 7.87 -10.43 -54.05
N ALA A 517 8.56 -10.56 -52.95
CA ALA A 517 8.56 -11.81 -52.20
C ALA A 517 7.37 -11.89 -51.21
N GLY A 518 6.18 -11.47 -51.62
CA GLY A 518 4.94 -11.68 -50.87
C GLY A 518 4.74 -10.80 -49.63
N PHE A 519 5.75 -10.05 -49.19
CA PHE A 519 5.72 -9.24 -47.99
C PHE A 519 5.37 -7.76 -48.22
N CYS A 520 5.50 -7.28 -49.48
CA CYS A 520 5.16 -5.89 -49.84
C CYS A 520 3.85 -5.87 -50.63
N ALA A 521 2.90 -5.02 -50.24
CA ALA A 521 1.67 -4.75 -50.97
C ALA A 521 1.95 -4.13 -52.37
N PRO A 522 0.96 -4.07 -53.31
CA PRO A 522 1.08 -3.34 -54.54
C PRO A 522 1.45 -1.87 -54.30
N GLY A 523 2.65 -1.46 -54.61
CA GLY A 523 3.24 -0.16 -54.28
C GLY A 523 4.63 -0.27 -53.68
N GLY A 524 5.05 -1.48 -53.31
CA GLY A 524 6.38 -1.79 -52.81
C GLY A 524 6.58 -1.50 -51.32
N CYS A 525 7.74 -1.85 -50.81
CA CYS A 525 8.18 -1.48 -49.51
C CYS A 525 8.85 -0.10 -49.52
N GLN A 526 8.64 0.67 -48.48
CA GLN A 526 9.21 2.02 -48.29
C GLN A 526 10.04 2.06 -47.02
N ALA A 527 11.05 2.92 -47.00
CA ALA A 527 11.88 3.13 -45.81
C ALA A 527 11.07 3.85 -44.71
N ASN A 528 11.15 3.31 -43.51
CA ASN A 528 10.50 3.89 -42.31
C ASN A 528 11.46 4.93 -41.66
N THR A 529 11.69 6.03 -42.33
CA THR A 529 12.62 7.08 -41.87
C THR A 529 12.00 8.48 -42.09
N THR A 530 12.56 9.48 -41.43
CA THR A 530 12.13 10.88 -41.57
C THR A 530 12.27 11.41 -43.01
N ALA A 531 13.13 10.82 -43.83
CA ALA A 531 13.32 11.18 -45.25
C ALA A 531 12.13 10.72 -46.12
N ASN A 532 11.31 9.79 -45.66
CA ASN A 532 10.14 9.31 -46.37
C ASN A 532 8.89 10.06 -45.92
N PRO A 533 8.23 10.88 -46.80
CA PRO A 533 7.04 11.64 -46.45
C PRO A 533 5.83 10.77 -46.07
N ASN A 534 5.87 9.48 -46.42
CA ASN A 534 4.81 8.52 -46.12
C ASN A 534 5.14 7.65 -44.86
N ALA A 535 6.30 7.83 -44.26
CA ALA A 535 6.64 7.10 -43.06
C ALA A 535 5.67 7.46 -41.91
N PRO A 536 5.12 6.46 -41.22
CA PRO A 536 4.29 6.74 -40.06
C PRO A 536 5.14 7.37 -38.95
N ASN A 537 4.59 8.38 -38.33
CA ASN A 537 5.18 9.05 -37.15
C ASN A 537 4.14 9.00 -36.03
N SER A 538 3.99 7.82 -35.45
CA SER A 538 3.05 7.60 -34.37
C SER A 538 3.66 6.73 -33.25
N ALA A 539 3.08 6.78 -32.08
CA ALA A 539 3.47 5.93 -30.97
C ALA A 539 3.35 4.41 -31.29
N LEU A 540 2.40 4.01 -32.17
CA LEU A 540 2.20 2.63 -32.59
C LEU A 540 3.26 2.14 -33.59
N TYR A 541 3.69 3.03 -34.48
CA TYR A 541 4.66 2.71 -35.56
C TYR A 541 5.75 3.78 -35.58
N PRO A 542 6.62 3.82 -34.60
CA PRO A 542 7.69 4.81 -34.54
C PRO A 542 8.64 4.63 -35.71
N LEU A 543 9.34 5.71 -36.07
CA LEU A 543 10.36 5.68 -37.09
C LEU A 543 11.52 4.76 -36.68
N PHE A 544 12.15 4.14 -37.67
CA PHE A 544 13.30 3.28 -37.44
C PHE A 544 14.44 4.03 -36.74
N ASN A 545 14.91 3.45 -35.64
CA ASN A 545 16.04 3.95 -34.87
C ASN A 545 17.16 2.88 -34.85
N PRO A 546 18.31 3.15 -35.45
CA PRO A 546 19.42 2.19 -35.53
C PRO A 546 20.01 1.84 -34.16
N VAL A 547 19.82 2.69 -33.13
CA VAL A 547 20.26 2.43 -31.74
C VAL A 547 19.54 1.21 -31.14
N LEU A 548 18.31 0.95 -31.55
CA LEU A 548 17.50 -0.17 -31.05
C LEU A 548 17.79 -1.50 -31.77
N LEU A 549 18.35 -1.46 -32.98
CA LEU A 549 18.57 -2.67 -33.81
C LEU A 549 19.38 -3.77 -33.10
N PRO A 550 20.47 -3.47 -32.35
CA PRO A 550 21.21 -4.51 -31.64
C PRO A 550 20.42 -5.23 -30.57
N PHE A 551 19.27 -4.69 -30.15
CA PHE A 551 18.43 -5.19 -29.08
C PHE A 551 17.05 -5.64 -29.56
N ASP A 552 16.87 -5.68 -30.87
CA ASP A 552 15.65 -6.18 -31.50
C ASP A 552 15.74 -7.68 -31.73
N LEU A 553 15.12 -8.47 -30.84
CA LEU A 553 15.12 -9.93 -30.90
C LEU A 553 14.43 -10.45 -32.18
N THR A 554 13.48 -9.69 -32.75
CA THR A 554 12.78 -10.06 -33.98
C THR A 554 13.68 -9.99 -35.21
N ARG A 555 14.85 -9.36 -35.09
CA ARG A 555 15.85 -9.18 -36.15
C ARG A 555 17.21 -9.76 -35.78
N GLY A 556 17.23 -10.70 -34.81
CA GLY A 556 18.44 -11.40 -34.39
C GLY A 556 19.36 -10.59 -33.44
N GLY A 557 18.84 -9.54 -32.84
CA GLY A 557 19.52 -8.79 -31.76
C GLY A 557 19.61 -9.58 -30.47
N GLY A 558 20.26 -8.99 -29.46
CA GLY A 558 20.40 -9.53 -28.11
C GLY A 558 19.66 -8.71 -27.07
N LEU A 559 19.94 -8.98 -25.80
CA LEU A 559 19.35 -8.21 -24.69
C LEU A 559 20.21 -6.99 -24.36
N PHE A 560 19.57 -5.85 -24.19
CA PHE A 560 20.16 -4.68 -23.57
C PHE A 560 20.25 -4.91 -22.06
N ALA A 561 21.30 -4.40 -21.41
CA ALA A 561 21.44 -4.41 -19.95
C ALA A 561 21.58 -2.99 -19.41
N PHE A 562 20.68 -2.63 -18.51
CA PHE A 562 20.81 -1.47 -17.65
C PHE A 562 21.35 -1.92 -16.29
N LEU A 563 22.44 -1.30 -15.83
CA LEU A 563 23.09 -1.65 -14.57
C LEU A 563 23.27 -0.38 -13.75
N GLY A 564 22.54 -0.27 -12.66
CA GLY A 564 22.58 0.86 -11.75
C GLY A 564 23.05 0.45 -10.34
N HIS A 565 23.84 1.29 -9.71
CA HIS A 565 24.19 1.19 -8.28
C HIS A 565 24.34 2.58 -7.69
N THR A 566 23.72 2.78 -6.53
CA THR A 566 23.87 4.04 -5.75
C THR A 566 23.60 3.77 -4.28
N ASP A 567 23.87 4.78 -3.45
CA ASP A 567 23.43 4.79 -2.06
C ASP A 567 22.73 6.12 -1.71
N VAL A 568 21.70 6.02 -0.90
CA VAL A 568 20.94 7.15 -0.36
C VAL A 568 21.25 7.24 1.13
N LYS A 569 21.68 8.42 1.60
CA LYS A 569 21.97 8.71 3.01
C LYS A 569 21.00 9.75 3.53
N GLU A 570 20.38 9.44 4.64
CA GLU A 570 19.40 10.28 5.28
C GLU A 570 19.74 10.47 6.76
N LEU A 571 19.75 11.71 7.21
CA LEU A 571 19.95 12.07 8.61
C LEU A 571 18.81 12.96 9.06
N GLY A 572 18.00 12.49 10.02
CA GLY A 572 16.96 13.24 10.68
C GLY A 572 17.33 13.57 12.13
N LEU A 573 17.15 14.82 12.52
CA LEU A 573 17.31 15.30 13.89
C LEU A 573 16.00 15.94 14.33
N TYR A 574 15.50 15.63 15.52
CA TYR A 574 14.25 16.21 15.98
C TYR A 574 14.21 16.52 17.46
N VAL A 575 13.35 17.47 17.79
CA VAL A 575 12.95 17.81 19.15
C VAL A 575 11.47 18.15 19.15
N GLN A 576 10.73 17.67 20.14
CA GLN A 576 9.31 17.98 20.32
C GLN A 576 8.94 18.00 21.81
N ASP A 577 7.92 18.79 22.13
CA ASP A 577 7.33 18.84 23.47
C ASP A 577 5.79 18.94 23.35
N THR A 578 5.09 18.03 23.99
CA THR A 578 3.65 18.12 24.15
C THR A 578 3.36 18.68 25.55
N ILE A 579 2.76 19.86 25.61
CA ILE A 579 2.50 20.63 26.84
C ILE A 579 1.01 20.60 27.12
N THR A 580 0.60 19.96 28.21
CA THR A 580 -0.81 19.88 28.65
C THR A 580 -1.07 20.81 29.84
N ILE A 581 -1.94 21.81 29.65
CA ILE A 581 -2.32 22.80 30.69
C ILE A 581 -3.85 22.84 30.78
N GLY A 582 -4.40 22.18 31.77
CA GLY A 582 -5.84 22.05 31.93
C GLY A 582 -6.50 21.40 30.75
N SER A 583 -7.37 22.10 30.04
CA SER A 583 -8.04 21.61 28.82
C SER A 583 -7.27 21.87 27.52
N TRP A 584 -6.11 22.47 27.59
CA TRP A 584 -5.28 22.79 26.44
C TRP A 584 -4.14 21.78 26.30
N SER A 585 -3.89 21.34 25.07
CA SER A 585 -2.69 20.61 24.68
C SER A 585 -2.00 21.36 23.53
N PHE A 586 -0.71 21.60 23.69
CA PHE A 586 0.13 22.24 22.69
C PHE A 586 1.21 21.25 22.27
N ASN A 587 1.33 21.01 20.98
CA ASN A 587 2.43 20.24 20.41
C ASN A 587 3.35 21.20 19.65
N ALA A 588 4.63 21.22 20.00
CA ALA A 588 5.63 22.06 19.37
C ALA A 588 6.86 21.21 19.05
N GLY A 589 7.14 21.03 17.76
CA GLY A 589 8.26 20.25 17.28
C GLY A 589 9.04 20.94 16.18
N MET A 590 10.30 20.55 16.07
CA MET A 590 11.19 20.93 14.99
C MET A 590 11.97 19.70 14.56
N ARG A 591 11.96 19.42 13.25
CA ARG A 591 12.80 18.41 12.62
C ARG A 591 13.75 19.05 11.62
N GLY A 592 14.91 18.47 11.42
CA GLY A 592 15.82 18.84 10.36
C GLY A 592 16.26 17.58 9.64
N ASP A 593 16.00 17.51 8.34
CA ASP A 593 16.40 16.39 7.49
C ASP A 593 17.47 16.79 6.49
N ILE A 594 18.39 15.87 6.28
CA ILE A 594 19.45 15.94 5.25
C ILE A 594 19.35 14.68 4.40
N TYR A 595 19.02 14.85 3.15
CA TYR A 595 19.00 13.83 2.12
C TYR A 595 20.20 13.96 1.20
N ASN A 596 20.89 12.86 0.92
CA ASN A 596 22.02 12.79 0.00
C ASN A 596 21.99 11.46 -0.78
N GLY A 597 21.44 11.50 -1.97
CA GLY A 597 21.32 10.38 -2.91
C GLY A 597 21.76 10.81 -4.31
N LEU A 598 20.96 10.49 -5.32
CA LEU A 598 21.15 10.97 -6.70
C LEU A 598 20.95 12.50 -6.83
N SER A 599 20.23 13.08 -5.90
CA SER A 599 20.12 14.52 -5.65
C SER A 599 20.43 14.83 -4.18
N ARG A 600 20.41 16.11 -3.80
CA ARG A 600 20.65 16.56 -2.42
C ARG A 600 19.60 17.56 -2.00
N ALA A 601 19.12 17.39 -0.77
CA ALA A 601 18.21 18.34 -0.14
C ALA A 601 18.45 18.41 1.38
N SER A 602 18.04 19.51 1.98
CA SER A 602 17.96 19.64 3.44
C SER A 602 16.86 20.61 3.79
N GLN A 603 16.17 20.35 4.88
CA GLN A 603 15.05 21.17 5.31
C GLN A 603 14.94 21.24 6.83
N ALA A 604 14.47 22.41 7.31
CA ALA A 604 13.95 22.56 8.66
C ALA A 604 12.42 22.47 8.61
N GLU A 605 11.85 21.65 9.50
CA GLU A 605 10.47 21.17 9.44
C GLU A 605 9.74 21.45 10.74
N PRO A 606 9.13 22.64 10.87
CA PRO A 606 8.29 22.94 12.04
C PRO A 606 7.04 22.04 12.04
N ARG A 607 6.69 21.57 13.23
CA ARG A 607 5.51 20.78 13.53
C ARG A 607 4.79 21.47 14.69
N LEU A 608 3.59 21.94 14.47
CA LEU A 608 2.84 22.71 15.46
C LEU A 608 1.42 22.18 15.56
N GLY A 609 0.92 22.07 16.78
CA GLY A 609 -0.45 21.64 16.99
C GLY A 609 -1.02 22.20 18.27
N VAL A 610 -2.32 22.41 18.29
CA VAL A 610 -3.09 22.85 19.45
C VAL A 610 -4.38 22.06 19.50
N ALA A 611 -4.70 21.51 20.67
CA ALA A 611 -6.01 20.94 20.95
C ALA A 611 -6.63 21.58 22.19
N TYR A 612 -7.95 21.69 22.19
CA TYR A 612 -8.71 22.25 23.30
C TYR A 612 -9.93 21.39 23.64
N LYS A 613 -9.98 20.85 24.86
CA LYS A 613 -11.10 20.04 25.35
C LYS A 613 -12.16 20.92 26.00
N ILE A 614 -13.36 20.92 25.46
CA ILE A 614 -14.55 21.57 26.00
C ILE A 614 -15.28 20.57 26.89
N ASN A 615 -14.98 20.50 28.17
CA ASN A 615 -15.51 19.49 29.09
C ASN A 615 -17.04 19.42 29.15
N PRO A 616 -17.81 20.55 29.19
CA PRO A 616 -19.27 20.47 29.28
C PRO A 616 -19.96 19.77 28.12
N SER A 617 -19.37 19.82 26.95
CA SER A 617 -19.91 19.20 25.71
C SER A 617 -19.19 17.92 25.29
N ASN A 618 -18.11 17.54 25.99
CA ASN A 618 -17.22 16.44 25.58
C ASN A 618 -16.76 16.59 24.12
N THR A 619 -16.20 17.77 23.81
CA THR A 619 -15.70 18.12 22.48
C THR A 619 -14.23 18.46 22.55
N VAL A 620 -13.43 17.96 21.63
CA VAL A 620 -12.05 18.40 21.42
C VAL A 620 -11.97 19.10 20.06
N LEU A 621 -11.48 20.32 20.05
CA LEU A 621 -11.14 21.06 18.83
C LEU A 621 -9.63 20.98 18.62
N ARG A 622 -9.19 20.75 17.39
CA ARG A 622 -7.76 20.66 17.06
C ARG A 622 -7.40 21.39 15.78
N VAL A 623 -6.19 21.93 15.77
CA VAL A 623 -5.56 22.52 14.58
C VAL A 623 -4.10 22.11 14.58
N SER A 624 -3.60 21.67 13.45
CA SER A 624 -2.19 21.31 13.33
C SER A 624 -1.59 21.76 12.00
N TYR A 625 -0.28 21.91 12.01
CA TYR A 625 0.55 22.25 10.87
C TYR A 625 1.82 21.42 10.88
N ALA A 626 2.16 20.87 9.72
CA ALA A 626 3.43 20.22 9.51
C ALA A 626 4.07 20.67 8.18
N ARG A 627 5.37 20.89 8.23
CA ARG A 627 6.21 20.94 7.03
C ARG A 627 7.06 19.69 6.97
N THR A 628 7.17 19.06 5.78
CA THR A 628 7.90 17.80 5.59
C THR A 628 8.75 17.86 4.34
N LEU A 629 9.93 17.24 4.41
CA LEU A 629 10.74 16.87 3.26
C LEU A 629 10.28 15.47 2.83
N GLU A 630 9.74 15.32 1.63
CA GLU A 630 9.39 14.02 1.06
C GLU A 630 10.50 13.53 0.15
N THR A 631 11.01 12.33 0.42
CA THR A 631 12.07 11.73 -0.38
C THR A 631 11.49 10.86 -1.49
N PRO A 632 12.16 10.73 -2.66
CA PRO A 632 11.71 9.85 -3.72
C PRO A 632 11.61 8.40 -3.26
N PHE A 633 10.77 7.61 -3.92
CA PHE A 633 10.76 6.15 -3.74
C PHE A 633 12.13 5.57 -4.03
N ASN A 634 12.51 4.56 -3.27
CA ASN A 634 13.79 3.88 -3.46
C ASN A 634 13.76 2.87 -4.61
N GLU A 635 12.58 2.31 -4.89
CA GLU A 635 12.41 1.29 -5.92
C GLU A 635 12.51 1.90 -7.30
N ASN A 636 13.42 1.37 -8.10
CA ASN A 636 13.72 1.79 -9.48
C ASN A 636 14.11 3.29 -9.59
N LEU A 637 14.64 3.84 -8.50
CA LEU A 637 15.08 5.23 -8.43
C LEU A 637 16.22 5.52 -9.41
N ILE A 638 17.13 4.56 -9.60
CA ILE A 638 18.28 4.71 -10.49
C ILE A 638 17.82 4.70 -11.94
N LEU A 639 16.97 3.75 -12.31
CA LEU A 639 16.38 3.68 -13.64
C LEU A 639 15.65 4.99 -13.98
N SER A 640 14.81 5.46 -13.08
CA SER A 640 14.06 6.69 -13.31
C SER A 640 14.93 7.94 -13.39
N SER A 641 15.93 8.07 -12.53
CA SER A 641 16.76 9.29 -12.47
C SER A 641 17.88 9.32 -13.53
N THR A 642 18.36 8.15 -13.97
CA THR A 642 19.53 8.06 -14.86
C THR A 642 19.28 7.33 -16.16
N GLY A 643 18.12 6.69 -16.32
CA GLY A 643 17.77 5.92 -17.52
C GLY A 643 17.85 6.75 -18.80
N CYS A 644 17.50 8.03 -18.74
CA CYS A 644 17.63 8.98 -19.85
C CYS A 644 19.05 9.14 -20.39
N ASN A 645 20.07 8.83 -19.62
CA ASN A 645 21.46 8.87 -20.07
C ASN A 645 21.80 7.71 -21.01
N SER A 646 20.94 6.69 -21.07
CA SER A 646 21.04 5.57 -22.02
C SER A 646 20.31 5.91 -23.31
N PRO A 647 20.99 5.91 -24.47
CA PRO A 647 20.32 6.13 -25.76
C PRO A 647 19.23 5.07 -26.06
N VAL A 648 19.37 3.87 -25.50
CA VAL A 648 18.39 2.79 -25.68
C VAL A 648 17.11 3.07 -24.88
N ILE A 649 17.27 3.39 -23.60
CA ILE A 649 16.12 3.74 -22.74
C ILE A 649 15.42 4.97 -23.27
N ALA A 650 16.17 6.02 -23.61
CA ALA A 650 15.62 7.26 -24.16
C ALA A 650 14.93 7.09 -25.53
N ALA A 651 15.27 6.03 -26.26
CA ALA A 651 14.59 5.68 -27.51
C ALA A 651 13.29 4.88 -27.30
N LEU A 652 13.15 4.20 -26.18
CA LEU A 652 11.98 3.40 -25.82
C LEU A 652 10.96 4.18 -25.00
N ILE A 653 11.45 4.97 -24.04
CA ILE A 653 10.60 5.70 -23.11
C ILE A 653 10.98 7.19 -23.15
N PRO A 654 10.03 8.09 -23.44
CA PRO A 654 10.25 9.50 -23.25
C PRO A 654 10.73 9.80 -21.83
N CYS A 655 11.56 10.82 -21.64
CA CYS A 655 12.10 11.08 -20.32
C CYS A 655 12.57 12.53 -20.11
N VAL A 656 12.58 12.95 -18.85
CA VAL A 656 13.22 14.20 -18.42
C VAL A 656 14.62 13.87 -17.90
N PRO A 657 15.71 14.41 -18.47
CA PRO A 657 17.07 14.08 -18.06
C PRO A 657 17.43 14.84 -16.78
N ALA A 658 16.70 14.62 -15.71
CA ALA A 658 16.90 15.21 -14.39
C ALA A 658 16.73 14.14 -13.32
N ALA A 659 17.66 14.08 -12.37
CA ALA A 659 17.51 13.23 -11.21
C ALA A 659 16.35 13.73 -10.34
N LEU A 660 15.58 12.80 -9.82
CA LEU A 660 14.49 13.10 -8.89
C LEU A 660 15.01 13.79 -7.63
N SER A 661 14.29 14.79 -7.18
CA SER A 661 14.66 15.61 -6.04
C SER A 661 13.59 15.52 -4.95
N PRO A 662 13.95 15.53 -3.64
CA PRO A 662 12.95 15.54 -2.59
C PRO A 662 11.96 16.69 -2.73
N GLY A 663 10.70 16.40 -2.47
CA GLY A 663 9.60 17.35 -2.47
C GLY A 663 9.49 18.10 -1.14
N PHE A 664 8.77 19.22 -1.14
CA PHE A 664 8.46 20.01 0.06
C PHE A 664 6.95 20.10 0.24
N ARG A 665 6.46 19.55 1.35
CA ARG A 665 5.06 19.58 1.66
C ARG A 665 4.76 20.50 2.84
N ASN A 666 3.69 21.27 2.74
CA ASN A 666 3.04 21.97 3.84
C ASN A 666 1.64 21.40 4.01
N GLU A 667 1.31 21.01 5.21
CA GLU A 667 0.06 20.36 5.55
C GLU A 667 -0.59 21.05 6.74
N PHE A 668 -1.90 21.35 6.60
CA PHE A 668 -2.71 22.01 7.62
C PHE A 668 -3.94 21.17 7.88
N HIS A 669 -4.26 20.97 9.15
CA HIS A 669 -5.46 20.26 9.60
C HIS A 669 -6.28 21.11 10.55
N ALA A 670 -7.59 20.99 10.43
CA ALA A 670 -8.53 21.58 11.40
C ALA A 670 -9.65 20.56 11.62
N GLY A 671 -9.82 20.14 12.87
CA GLY A 671 -10.74 19.07 13.18
C GLY A 671 -11.41 19.19 14.53
N LEU A 672 -12.34 18.28 14.74
CA LEU A 672 -13.03 18.12 16.01
C LEU A 672 -13.29 16.65 16.31
N GLN A 673 -13.21 16.31 17.59
CA GLN A 673 -13.67 15.04 18.12
C GLN A 673 -14.81 15.31 19.11
N GLN A 674 -15.91 14.55 19.01
CA GLN A 674 -17.11 14.73 19.81
C GLN A 674 -17.61 13.40 20.34
N ALA A 675 -17.74 13.29 21.66
CA ALA A 675 -18.45 12.19 22.29
C ALA A 675 -19.94 12.50 22.48
N PHE A 676 -20.79 11.54 22.13
CA PHE A 676 -22.24 11.58 22.34
C PHE A 676 -22.64 10.47 23.32
N GLY A 677 -22.88 10.85 24.57
CA GLY A 677 -23.11 9.89 25.65
C GLY A 677 -21.88 9.01 25.91
N SER A 678 -22.10 7.73 26.23
CA SER A 678 -21.04 6.77 26.58
C SER A 678 -20.67 5.80 25.46
N HIS A 679 -21.30 5.91 24.28
CA HIS A 679 -21.14 4.87 23.25
C HIS A 679 -20.79 5.39 21.86
N LEU A 680 -20.93 6.68 21.57
CA LEU A 680 -20.71 7.21 20.25
C LEU A 680 -19.61 8.27 20.27
N VAL A 681 -18.58 8.10 19.45
CA VAL A 681 -17.52 9.08 19.23
C VAL A 681 -17.45 9.40 17.75
N PHE A 682 -17.51 10.68 17.43
CA PHE A 682 -17.28 11.24 16.11
C PHE A 682 -15.91 11.93 16.10
N ASP A 683 -15.14 11.70 15.03
CA ASP A 683 -13.91 12.41 14.71
C ASP A 683 -13.99 12.91 13.27
N GLY A 684 -13.65 14.16 13.01
CA GLY A 684 -13.70 14.72 11.67
C GLY A 684 -12.68 15.82 11.47
N GLU A 685 -12.05 15.84 10.31
CA GLU A 685 -11.03 16.80 9.95
C GLU A 685 -11.19 17.33 8.54
N TYR A 686 -10.76 18.56 8.34
CA TYR A 686 -10.52 19.15 7.04
C TYR A 686 -9.03 19.41 6.84
N ILE A 687 -8.55 19.11 5.64
CA ILE A 687 -7.12 18.98 5.33
C ILE A 687 -6.79 19.86 4.14
N TRP A 688 -5.60 20.49 4.19
CA TRP A 688 -4.99 21.19 3.05
C TRP A 688 -3.54 20.74 2.93
N LYS A 689 -3.20 20.07 1.83
CA LYS A 689 -1.83 19.73 1.45
C LYS A 689 -1.38 20.59 0.28
N TYR A 690 -0.16 21.08 0.34
CA TYR A 690 0.52 21.78 -0.76
C TYR A 690 1.91 21.20 -0.89
N THR A 691 2.19 20.58 -2.05
CA THR A 691 3.49 19.95 -2.29
C THR A 691 4.15 20.63 -3.49
N HIS A 692 5.42 20.96 -3.36
CA HIS A 692 6.32 21.29 -4.46
C HIS A 692 7.13 20.05 -4.76
N ASN A 693 7.27 19.66 -6.02
CA ASN A 693 7.80 18.38 -6.45
C ASN A 693 6.95 17.21 -5.92
N GLY A 694 5.74 17.07 -6.46
CA GLY A 694 4.84 15.99 -6.09
C GLY A 694 5.21 14.67 -6.79
N PHE A 695 5.35 13.59 -6.03
CA PHE A 695 5.68 12.28 -6.58
C PHE A 695 4.47 11.58 -7.17
N ASP A 696 4.76 10.71 -8.13
CA ASP A 696 3.84 9.83 -8.80
C ASP A 696 4.61 8.62 -9.36
N PHE A 697 3.94 7.67 -9.99
CA PHE A 697 4.55 6.48 -10.59
C PHE A 697 4.47 6.51 -12.10
N GLY A 698 5.59 6.17 -12.75
CA GLY A 698 5.59 5.64 -14.10
C GLY A 698 5.69 4.11 -14.09
N ILE A 699 5.32 3.47 -15.19
CA ILE A 699 5.35 2.01 -15.34
C ILE A 699 6.10 1.66 -16.61
N PHE A 700 6.97 0.67 -16.54
CA PHE A 700 7.66 0.14 -17.71
C PHE A 700 6.78 -0.91 -18.40
N GLY A 701 6.02 -0.49 -19.41
CA GLY A 701 5.11 -1.39 -20.14
C GLY A 701 4.10 -2.06 -19.19
N ASN A 702 3.86 -3.34 -19.40
CA ASN A 702 3.00 -4.17 -18.55
C ASN A 702 3.77 -4.99 -17.53
N THR A 703 4.88 -4.46 -17.08
CA THR A 703 5.71 -5.10 -16.06
C THR A 703 5.37 -4.58 -14.67
N PRO A 704 5.79 -5.26 -13.60
CA PRO A 704 5.74 -4.71 -12.25
C PRO A 704 6.90 -3.72 -11.97
N ILE A 705 7.55 -3.21 -13.00
CA ILE A 705 8.64 -2.24 -12.86
C ILE A 705 8.02 -0.85 -12.81
N PHE A 706 7.63 -0.47 -11.61
CA PHE A 706 7.22 0.90 -11.28
C PHE A 706 8.44 1.71 -10.94
N PHE A 707 8.46 2.94 -11.39
CA PHE A 707 9.52 3.87 -11.10
C PHE A 707 8.95 5.24 -10.68
N PRO A 708 9.59 5.97 -9.76
CA PRO A 708 9.12 7.27 -9.36
C PRO A 708 9.22 8.28 -10.50
N ILE A 709 8.23 9.15 -10.60
CA ILE A 709 8.25 10.36 -11.42
C ILE A 709 7.90 11.56 -10.56
N GLU A 710 8.17 12.75 -11.06
CA GLU A 710 8.03 13.97 -10.29
C GLU A 710 7.28 15.03 -11.10
N TRP A 711 6.17 15.50 -10.55
CA TRP A 711 5.38 16.61 -11.07
C TRP A 711 5.83 17.93 -10.44
N HIS A 712 5.55 19.03 -11.11
CA HIS A 712 5.86 20.39 -10.60
C HIS A 712 5.33 20.63 -9.18
N GLY A 713 4.15 20.11 -8.86
CA GLY A 713 3.58 20.19 -7.51
C GLY A 713 2.16 19.69 -7.44
N SER A 714 1.58 19.74 -6.24
CA SER A 714 0.20 19.33 -5.99
C SER A 714 -0.51 20.26 -4.99
N LYS A 715 -1.85 20.21 -5.03
CA LYS A 715 -2.75 20.85 -4.08
C LYS A 715 -3.90 19.90 -3.79
N ILE A 716 -4.01 19.48 -2.53
CA ILE A 716 -4.97 18.46 -2.13
C ILE A 716 -5.78 18.97 -0.92
N PRO A 717 -6.91 19.67 -1.12
CA PRO A 717 -7.91 19.87 -0.08
C PRO A 717 -8.78 18.62 0.07
N GLY A 718 -9.21 18.33 1.29
CA GLY A 718 -10.06 17.19 1.56
C GLY A 718 -10.63 17.16 2.97
N PHE A 719 -11.46 16.18 3.23
CA PHE A 719 -11.95 15.87 4.57
C PHE A 719 -11.81 14.40 4.88
N THR A 720 -11.62 14.10 6.15
CA THR A 720 -11.69 12.75 6.72
C THR A 720 -12.68 12.75 7.86
N ALA A 721 -13.36 11.63 8.10
CA ALA A 721 -14.19 11.48 9.28
C ALA A 721 -14.27 10.02 9.72
N ARG A 722 -14.41 9.82 11.03
CA ARG A 722 -14.64 8.53 11.66
C ARG A 722 -15.76 8.63 12.69
N VAL A 723 -16.62 7.63 12.71
CA VAL A 723 -17.66 7.46 13.73
C VAL A 723 -17.45 6.10 14.36
N ASN A 724 -17.29 6.04 15.68
CA ASN A 724 -17.18 4.79 16.43
C ASN A 724 -18.39 4.62 17.34
N LEU A 725 -19.04 3.47 17.26
CA LEU A 725 -20.04 3.00 18.22
C LEU A 725 -19.37 1.91 19.08
N THR A 726 -19.15 2.22 20.34
CA THR A 726 -18.60 1.26 21.31
C THR A 726 -19.74 0.41 21.88
N ASN A 727 -19.46 -0.82 22.19
CA ASN A 727 -20.36 -1.88 22.70
C ASN A 727 -21.73 -1.43 23.26
N LEU A 728 -22.71 -1.27 22.38
CA LEU A 728 -24.11 -1.01 22.76
C LEU A 728 -24.91 -2.32 22.67
N HIS A 729 -25.08 -2.99 23.80
CA HIS A 729 -25.81 -4.28 23.88
C HIS A 729 -25.29 -5.35 22.92
N GLY A 730 -23.98 -5.46 22.79
CA GLY A 730 -23.32 -6.40 21.90
C GLY A 730 -23.09 -5.89 20.47
N PHE A 731 -23.57 -4.69 20.14
CA PHE A 731 -23.26 -4.03 18.88
C PHE A 731 -22.01 -3.17 19.03
N THR A 732 -21.08 -3.31 18.10
CA THR A 732 -20.00 -2.38 17.85
C THR A 732 -20.02 -2.00 16.38
N ALA A 733 -19.62 -0.78 16.05
CA ALA A 733 -19.55 -0.33 14.69
C ALA A 733 -18.52 0.77 14.52
N TYR A 734 -17.98 0.89 13.32
CA TYR A 734 -17.34 2.11 12.89
C TYR A 734 -17.75 2.47 11.45
N VAL A 735 -17.69 3.75 11.16
CA VAL A 735 -17.77 4.28 9.80
C VAL A 735 -16.56 5.15 9.58
N VAL A 736 -15.74 4.85 8.59
CA VAL A 736 -14.67 5.72 8.11
C VAL A 736 -15.06 6.27 6.75
N MET A 737 -14.82 7.55 6.52
CA MET A 737 -15.19 8.22 5.29
C MET A 737 -14.19 9.33 4.95
N SER A 738 -14.03 9.59 3.67
CA SER A 738 -13.20 10.68 3.18
C SER A 738 -13.62 11.16 1.80
N GLY A 739 -13.15 12.35 1.46
CA GLY A 739 -13.26 12.89 0.12
C GLY A 739 -12.15 13.90 -0.13
N VAL A 740 -11.46 13.76 -1.23
CA VAL A 740 -10.33 14.61 -1.58
C VAL A 740 -10.47 15.17 -3.00
N ALA A 741 -9.77 16.27 -3.24
CA ALA A 741 -9.59 16.86 -4.55
C ALA A 741 -8.08 16.93 -4.85
N ALA A 742 -7.53 15.83 -5.37
CA ALA A 742 -6.11 15.69 -5.60
C ALA A 742 -5.69 16.29 -6.95
N VAL A 743 -5.35 17.58 -6.94
CA VAL A 743 -4.92 18.35 -8.12
C VAL A 743 -3.41 18.36 -8.19
N PHE A 744 -2.87 17.87 -9.30
CA PHE A 744 -1.45 17.94 -9.64
C PHE A 744 -1.25 18.94 -10.78
N TYR A 745 -0.02 19.38 -10.94
CA TYR A 745 0.34 20.42 -11.93
C TYR A 745 1.48 19.95 -12.84
N THR A 746 1.25 20.05 -14.14
CA THR A 746 2.30 19.89 -15.14
C THR A 746 3.32 21.04 -15.06
N PRO A 747 4.55 20.92 -15.66
CA PRO A 747 5.07 19.72 -16.33
C PRO A 747 5.57 18.65 -15.37
N GLN A 748 5.83 17.45 -15.89
CA GLN A 748 6.69 16.51 -15.24
C GLN A 748 8.11 17.10 -15.19
N VAL A 749 8.74 17.11 -14.02
CA VAL A 749 10.05 17.75 -13.79
C VAL A 749 11.19 16.77 -13.58
N GLY A 750 10.87 15.48 -13.35
CA GLY A 750 11.86 14.41 -13.20
C GLY A 750 11.30 13.03 -13.54
N GLY A 751 12.19 12.11 -13.90
CA GLY A 751 11.90 10.71 -14.14
C GLY A 751 11.59 10.33 -15.59
N LEU A 752 11.32 9.04 -15.79
CA LEU A 752 10.92 8.45 -17.07
C LEU A 752 9.45 8.73 -17.39
N GLY A 753 9.06 8.66 -18.68
CA GLY A 753 7.68 8.83 -19.13
C GLY A 753 7.21 10.29 -19.09
N THR A 754 7.56 11.09 -20.08
CA THR A 754 7.11 12.48 -20.13
C THR A 754 5.71 12.58 -20.70
N VAL A 755 4.84 13.33 -20.01
CA VAL A 755 3.72 13.97 -20.69
C VAL A 755 4.31 15.17 -21.45
N PRO A 756 4.14 15.28 -22.77
CA PRO A 756 4.62 16.44 -23.51
C PRO A 756 4.07 17.72 -22.87
N ALA A 757 4.96 18.62 -22.44
CA ALA A 757 4.53 19.95 -22.07
C ALA A 757 3.83 20.55 -23.27
N VAL A 758 2.56 20.88 -23.12
CA VAL A 758 1.83 21.63 -24.17
C VAL A 758 2.56 22.95 -24.32
N SER A 759 3.22 23.13 -25.45
CA SER A 759 4.06 24.29 -25.72
C SER A 759 3.24 25.57 -25.56
N GLY A 760 3.58 26.37 -24.54
CA GLY A 760 2.97 27.70 -24.32
C GLY A 760 2.00 27.81 -23.17
N SER A 761 1.63 26.76 -22.48
CA SER A 761 0.83 26.82 -21.25
C SER A 761 1.73 26.85 -20.01
N GLY A 762 1.35 27.66 -19.03
CA GLY A 762 1.89 27.58 -17.68
C GLY A 762 1.53 26.25 -17.03
N PHE A 763 1.60 26.20 -15.72
CA PHE A 763 1.23 24.99 -14.95
C PHE A 763 -0.24 24.63 -15.20
N THR A 764 -0.50 23.47 -15.82
CA THR A 764 -1.84 22.99 -16.11
C THR A 764 -2.29 22.01 -15.02
N PRO A 765 -3.43 22.25 -14.37
CA PRO A 765 -3.96 21.35 -13.36
C PRO A 765 -4.56 20.10 -14.01
N PHE A 766 -4.39 18.96 -13.34
CA PHE A 766 -5.07 17.70 -13.66
C PHE A 766 -5.35 16.92 -12.37
N ARG A 767 -6.34 16.03 -12.42
CA ARG A 767 -6.62 15.10 -11.31
C ARG A 767 -5.75 13.88 -11.45
N ILE A 768 -5.05 13.56 -10.36
CA ILE A 768 -4.30 12.32 -10.31
C ILE A 768 -5.28 11.13 -10.30
N ASP A 769 -4.82 9.97 -10.73
CA ASP A 769 -5.66 8.76 -10.83
C ASP A 769 -6.27 8.31 -9.50
N HIS A 770 -5.67 8.64 -8.35
CA HIS A 770 -6.21 8.36 -7.01
C HIS A 770 -7.05 9.51 -6.42
N ASP A 771 -7.43 10.50 -7.22
CA ASP A 771 -8.44 11.49 -6.81
C ASP A 771 -9.78 10.80 -6.63
N GLU A 772 -10.27 10.80 -5.40
CA GLU A 772 -11.53 10.18 -5.04
C GLU A 772 -12.46 11.16 -4.35
N LYS A 773 -13.61 11.44 -4.98
CA LYS A 773 -14.57 12.43 -4.47
C LYS A 773 -15.16 12.04 -3.13
N PHE A 774 -15.39 10.75 -2.92
CA PHE A 774 -15.92 10.21 -1.68
C PHE A 774 -15.71 8.70 -1.60
N ASN A 775 -15.24 8.24 -0.46
CA ASN A 775 -15.25 6.83 -0.09
C ASN A 775 -15.76 6.65 1.34
N GLN A 776 -16.24 5.46 1.61
CA GLN A 776 -16.58 5.08 2.97
C GLN A 776 -16.46 3.56 3.18
N THR A 777 -16.10 3.16 4.40
CA THR A 777 -16.26 1.80 4.90
C THR A 777 -17.09 1.83 6.18
N THR A 778 -18.19 1.09 6.19
CA THR A 778 -19.02 0.86 7.39
C THR A 778 -18.83 -0.56 7.84
N HIS A 779 -18.33 -0.75 9.04
CA HIS A 779 -18.23 -2.05 9.72
C HIS A 779 -19.26 -2.13 10.83
N LEU A 780 -20.04 -3.19 10.84
CA LEU A 780 -21.01 -3.51 11.88
C LEU A 780 -20.66 -4.88 12.45
N GLN A 781 -20.54 -4.97 13.75
CA GLN A 781 -20.35 -6.25 14.45
C GLN A 781 -21.41 -6.44 15.52
N TYR A 782 -21.94 -7.64 15.61
CA TYR A 782 -22.87 -8.02 16.66
C TYR A 782 -22.43 -9.29 17.34
N GLN A 783 -22.23 -9.22 18.66
CA GLN A 783 -21.90 -10.32 19.52
C GLN A 783 -22.79 -10.25 20.78
N PRO A 784 -23.88 -11.02 20.85
CA PRO A 784 -24.86 -10.91 21.93
C PRO A 784 -24.32 -11.39 23.29
N TRP A 785 -23.31 -12.25 23.30
CA TRP A 785 -22.70 -12.82 24.53
C TRP A 785 -21.18 -12.69 24.48
N LYS A 786 -20.54 -12.40 25.60
CA LYS A 786 -19.06 -12.28 25.68
C LYS A 786 -18.30 -13.53 25.20
N ARG A 787 -18.88 -14.72 25.32
CA ARG A 787 -18.38 -15.98 24.77
C ARG A 787 -19.49 -16.58 23.90
N GLY A 788 -19.34 -16.53 22.62
CA GLY A 788 -20.33 -17.05 21.68
C GLY A 788 -20.18 -16.45 20.29
N PRO A 789 -21.00 -16.89 19.35
CA PRO A 789 -20.87 -16.49 17.96
C PRO A 789 -21.08 -14.97 17.78
N TRP A 790 -20.36 -14.46 16.81
CA TRP A 790 -20.47 -13.08 16.37
C TRP A 790 -20.67 -13.03 14.85
N ILE A 791 -21.23 -11.93 14.38
CA ILE A 791 -21.39 -11.62 12.97
C ILE A 791 -20.81 -10.25 12.70
N GLY A 792 -19.99 -10.14 11.66
CA GLY A 792 -19.41 -8.90 11.12
C GLY A 792 -19.91 -8.65 9.71
N PHE A 793 -20.24 -7.42 9.41
CA PHE A 793 -20.68 -6.99 8.08
C PHE A 793 -19.95 -5.72 7.69
N ASN A 794 -19.39 -5.69 6.46
CA ASN A 794 -18.80 -4.50 5.86
C ASN A 794 -19.63 -4.04 4.67
N TRP A 795 -19.80 -2.74 4.59
CA TRP A 795 -20.24 -2.05 3.39
C TRP A 795 -19.16 -1.05 2.99
N ARG A 796 -18.58 -1.27 1.82
CA ARG A 796 -17.58 -0.39 1.21
C ARG A 796 -18.21 0.32 0.02
N PHE A 797 -18.24 1.64 0.08
CA PHE A 797 -18.65 2.50 -1.02
C PHE A 797 -17.48 3.32 -1.50
N ASP A 798 -17.35 3.44 -2.81
CA ASP A 798 -16.28 4.13 -3.49
C ASP A 798 -16.88 4.86 -4.70
N SER A 799 -16.67 6.17 -4.78
CA SER A 799 -17.23 7.01 -5.84
C SER A 799 -16.52 6.85 -7.19
N GLY A 800 -15.41 6.14 -7.23
CA GLY A 800 -14.58 5.87 -8.40
C GLY A 800 -13.39 6.80 -8.53
N LEU A 801 -12.22 6.20 -8.68
CA LEU A 801 -10.96 6.84 -8.98
C LEU A 801 -10.99 7.44 -10.39
N VAL A 802 -10.07 8.34 -10.71
CA VAL A 802 -9.88 8.84 -12.08
C VAL A 802 -9.38 7.69 -12.95
N ALA A 803 -9.96 7.51 -14.12
CA ALA A 803 -9.50 6.49 -15.06
C ALA A 803 -8.21 6.95 -15.75
N GLY A 804 -7.22 6.06 -15.83
CA GLY A 804 -5.92 6.36 -16.46
C GLY A 804 -5.99 6.54 -17.98
N ALA A 805 -7.14 6.27 -18.60
CA ALA A 805 -7.40 6.52 -20.01
C ALA A 805 -8.59 7.43 -20.19
N SER A 806 -8.44 8.36 -21.10
CA SER A 806 -9.48 9.29 -21.52
C SER A 806 -10.13 8.80 -22.80
N PRO A 807 -11.43 8.44 -22.80
CA PRO A 807 -12.15 8.23 -24.05
C PRO A 807 -12.45 9.58 -24.69
N CYS A 808 -11.92 9.78 -25.85
CA CYS A 808 -12.20 10.93 -26.68
C CYS A 808 -13.36 10.66 -27.66
N PHE A 809 -14.38 11.50 -27.64
CA PHE A 809 -15.33 11.53 -28.73
C PHE A 809 -14.83 12.50 -29.82
N GLY A 810 -14.61 11.97 -31.04
CA GLY A 810 -14.20 12.78 -32.17
C GLY A 810 -15.13 13.97 -32.34
N GLY A 811 -14.56 15.16 -32.28
CA GLY A 811 -15.20 16.46 -32.50
C GLY A 811 -14.19 17.41 -33.14
N PRO A 812 -14.56 18.67 -33.43
CA PRO A 812 -13.62 19.67 -33.93
C PRO A 812 -12.56 20.08 -32.91
N ASP A 813 -12.54 19.45 -31.74
CA ASP A 813 -11.59 19.74 -30.67
C ASP A 813 -10.26 19.07 -30.98
N THR A 814 -9.22 19.88 -31.12
CA THR A 814 -7.84 19.44 -31.38
C THR A 814 -7.17 18.82 -30.17
N SER A 815 -7.82 18.77 -29.02
CA SER A 815 -7.32 18.16 -27.79
C SER A 815 -7.45 16.63 -27.76
N CYS A 816 -8.25 16.06 -28.68
CA CYS A 816 -8.42 14.64 -28.87
C CYS A 816 -7.56 14.16 -30.05
N PRO A 817 -6.35 13.65 -29.86
CA PRO A 817 -5.55 13.15 -30.97
C PRO A 817 -6.27 11.99 -31.63
N GLY A 818 -6.60 12.12 -32.92
CA GLY A 818 -7.32 11.12 -33.68
C GLY A 818 -8.76 11.45 -34.05
N SER A 819 -9.21 12.69 -33.82
CA SER A 819 -10.48 13.18 -34.36
C SER A 819 -10.40 13.18 -35.91
N VAL A 820 -11.05 12.20 -36.51
CA VAL A 820 -11.04 12.06 -37.98
C VAL A 820 -12.26 12.64 -38.60
N LEU A 821 -12.05 13.53 -39.54
CA LEU A 821 -13.06 13.98 -40.48
C LEU A 821 -13.25 12.92 -41.56
N LEU A 822 -14.24 12.07 -41.46
CA LEU A 822 -14.67 11.19 -42.56
C LEU A 822 -15.45 12.00 -43.58
N GLY A 823 -14.84 12.26 -44.73
CA GLY A 823 -15.47 12.97 -45.81
C GLY A 823 -15.87 14.44 -45.50
N GLY A 824 -15.15 15.10 -44.59
CA GLY A 824 -15.42 16.48 -44.16
C GLY A 824 -16.55 16.64 -43.15
N VAL A 825 -17.13 15.54 -42.68
CA VAL A 825 -18.13 15.53 -41.63
C VAL A 825 -17.42 15.10 -40.34
N PRO A 826 -17.62 15.80 -39.21
CA PRO A 826 -17.10 15.33 -37.93
C PRO A 826 -17.64 13.93 -37.67
N ASN A 827 -16.76 12.93 -37.74
CA ASN A 827 -17.14 11.60 -37.33
C ASN A 827 -17.06 11.52 -35.83
N ILE A 828 -18.15 11.20 -35.17
CA ILE A 828 -18.23 10.91 -33.77
C ILE A 828 -17.68 9.50 -33.54
N GLY A 829 -16.49 9.28 -34.05
CA GLY A 829 -15.74 8.07 -33.77
C GLY A 829 -15.20 8.17 -32.37
N MET A 830 -15.35 7.11 -31.61
CA MET A 830 -14.76 7.01 -30.30
C MET A 830 -13.29 6.60 -30.44
N VAL A 831 -12.41 7.56 -30.22
CA VAL A 831 -11.01 7.23 -29.99
C VAL A 831 -10.84 7.25 -28.47
N VAL A 832 -10.69 6.10 -27.86
CA VAL A 832 -10.22 6.03 -26.50
C VAL A 832 -8.71 6.06 -26.56
N ALA A 833 -8.16 7.17 -26.13
CA ALA A 833 -6.72 7.34 -26.06
C ALA A 833 -6.30 7.17 -24.61
N ASN A 834 -5.24 6.42 -24.36
CA ASN A 834 -4.51 6.50 -23.11
C ASN A 834 -3.78 7.86 -23.03
N ALA A 835 -3.13 8.14 -21.91
CA ALA A 835 -2.41 9.39 -21.68
C ALA A 835 -1.38 9.80 -22.78
N GLY A 836 -1.03 8.89 -23.69
CA GLY A 836 -0.18 9.14 -24.86
C GLY A 836 -0.95 9.39 -26.16
N GLY A 837 -2.28 9.49 -26.12
CA GLY A 837 -3.10 9.68 -27.33
C GLY A 837 -3.19 8.42 -28.22
N VAL A 838 -2.85 7.25 -27.70
CA VAL A 838 -2.89 5.98 -28.43
C VAL A 838 -4.31 5.41 -28.37
N PRO A 839 -4.91 4.96 -29.49
CA PRO A 839 -6.20 4.30 -29.48
C PRO A 839 -6.24 3.11 -28.53
N MET A 840 -7.34 2.92 -27.84
CA MET A 840 -7.55 1.74 -27.03
C MET A 840 -7.66 0.50 -27.94
N SER A 841 -7.09 -0.60 -27.48
CA SER A 841 -7.26 -1.89 -28.13
C SER A 841 -8.69 -2.42 -27.89
N ALA A 842 -9.13 -3.37 -28.71
CA ALA A 842 -10.39 -4.07 -28.54
C ALA A 842 -10.53 -4.68 -27.13
N ASP A 843 -9.44 -5.25 -26.62
CA ASP A 843 -9.38 -5.81 -25.26
C ASP A 843 -9.56 -4.72 -24.17
N GLN A 844 -8.93 -3.58 -24.32
CA GLN A 844 -9.11 -2.45 -23.39
C GLN A 844 -10.55 -1.91 -23.40
N GLU A 845 -11.17 -1.80 -24.58
CA GLU A 845 -12.59 -1.42 -24.70
C GLU A 845 -13.50 -2.46 -24.03
N PHE A 846 -13.18 -3.74 -24.20
CA PHE A 846 -13.89 -4.83 -23.53
C PHE A 846 -13.74 -4.74 -22.00
N GLN A 847 -12.54 -4.52 -21.50
CA GLN A 847 -12.26 -4.38 -20.07
C GLN A 847 -12.93 -3.13 -19.47
N ALA A 848 -13.02 -2.04 -20.22
CA ALA A 848 -13.79 -0.85 -19.85
C ALA A 848 -15.31 -1.08 -19.83
N GLY A 849 -15.78 -2.21 -20.38
CA GLY A 849 -17.21 -2.50 -20.51
C GLY A 849 -17.92 -1.61 -21.52
N PHE A 850 -17.22 -1.21 -22.58
CA PHE A 850 -17.78 -0.33 -23.62
C PHE A 850 -18.79 -1.05 -24.50
N THR A 851 -19.88 -0.33 -24.82
CA THR A 851 -20.93 -0.81 -25.70
C THR A 851 -21.30 0.25 -26.73
N CYS A 852 -21.67 -0.17 -27.93
CA CYS A 852 -22.30 0.66 -28.94
C CYS A 852 -23.67 0.08 -29.29
N ASN A 853 -24.72 0.86 -29.13
CA ASN A 853 -26.11 0.45 -29.38
C ASN A 853 -26.45 -0.88 -28.63
N GLY A 854 -25.93 -1.05 -27.41
CA GLY A 854 -26.11 -2.21 -26.56
C GLY A 854 -25.21 -3.41 -26.90
N VAL A 855 -24.44 -3.35 -27.97
CA VAL A 855 -23.45 -4.40 -28.34
C VAL A 855 -22.11 -4.07 -27.67
N ARG A 856 -21.59 -5.02 -26.88
CA ARG A 856 -20.31 -4.86 -26.17
C ARG A 856 -19.12 -5.13 -27.08
N ALA A 857 -18.04 -4.38 -26.93
CA ALA A 857 -16.74 -4.76 -27.49
C ALA A 857 -16.35 -6.17 -26.99
N THR A 858 -15.63 -6.91 -27.80
CA THR A 858 -15.01 -8.18 -27.39
C THR A 858 -13.50 -8.00 -27.31
N PRO A 859 -12.75 -8.91 -26.68
CA PRO A 859 -11.29 -8.79 -26.61
C PRO A 859 -10.59 -8.66 -27.96
N THR A 860 -11.23 -9.10 -29.03
CA THR A 860 -10.67 -9.11 -30.39
C THR A 860 -11.39 -8.20 -31.39
N VAL A 861 -12.61 -7.74 -31.03
CA VAL A 861 -13.43 -6.88 -31.92
C VAL A 861 -13.75 -5.60 -31.18
N PRO A 862 -13.14 -4.46 -31.61
CA PRO A 862 -13.45 -3.16 -31.02
C PRO A 862 -14.86 -2.72 -31.37
N LEU A 863 -15.34 -1.70 -30.72
CA LEU A 863 -16.58 -1.03 -31.08
C LEU A 863 -16.48 -0.45 -32.50
N PRO A 864 -17.60 -0.34 -33.22
CA PRO A 864 -17.60 0.30 -34.52
C PRO A 864 -17.06 1.72 -34.40
N PHE A 865 -16.11 2.07 -35.24
CA PHE A 865 -15.47 3.39 -35.28
C PHE A 865 -16.47 4.56 -35.39
N ASN A 866 -17.63 4.30 -36.01
CA ASN A 866 -18.71 5.27 -36.17
C ASN A 866 -19.78 5.19 -35.08
N CYS A 867 -19.45 4.66 -33.88
CA CYS A 867 -20.36 4.65 -32.75
C CYS A 867 -20.72 6.08 -32.34
N ALA A 868 -21.98 6.45 -32.52
CA ALA A 868 -22.45 7.76 -32.13
C ALA A 868 -22.42 7.92 -30.60
N ALA A 869 -22.10 9.10 -30.10
CA ALA A 869 -22.06 9.37 -28.65
C ALA A 869 -23.38 9.03 -27.94
N SER A 870 -24.53 9.19 -28.63
CA SER A 870 -25.84 8.79 -28.10
C SER A 870 -26.10 7.29 -28.03
N GLN A 871 -25.27 6.49 -28.72
CA GLN A 871 -25.35 5.03 -28.75
C GLN A 871 -24.28 4.36 -27.88
N PHE A 872 -23.30 5.17 -27.45
CA PHE A 872 -22.20 4.73 -26.63
C PHE A 872 -22.60 4.61 -25.16
N SER A 873 -22.14 3.59 -24.53
CA SER A 873 -22.28 3.40 -23.07
C SER A 873 -21.06 2.62 -22.53
N SER A 874 -20.81 2.76 -21.26
CA SER A 874 -19.82 1.95 -20.53
C SER A 874 -20.44 1.43 -19.26
N THR A 875 -20.11 0.21 -18.88
CA THR A 875 -20.57 -0.41 -17.63
C THR A 875 -19.59 -0.21 -16.48
N LEU A 876 -18.30 0.02 -16.75
CA LEU A 876 -17.24 0.09 -15.75
C LEU A 876 -16.59 1.47 -15.63
N ILE A 877 -16.60 2.26 -16.68
CA ILE A 877 -16.04 3.63 -16.72
C ILE A 877 -17.15 4.65 -16.90
N LYS A 878 -17.12 5.72 -16.13
CA LYS A 878 -17.97 6.90 -16.33
C LYS A 878 -17.24 7.87 -17.26
N VAL A 879 -17.64 7.87 -18.51
CA VAL A 879 -17.08 8.73 -19.54
C VAL A 879 -17.81 10.08 -19.53
N PRO A 880 -17.09 11.22 -19.54
CA PRO A 880 -17.71 12.54 -19.70
C PRO A 880 -18.53 12.63 -20.98
N ALA A 881 -19.52 13.53 -21.01
CA ALA A 881 -20.26 13.80 -22.22
C ALA A 881 -19.34 14.44 -23.28
N PRO A 882 -19.62 14.28 -24.58
CA PRO A 882 -18.81 14.85 -25.64
C PRO A 882 -18.51 16.35 -25.42
N ASN A 883 -17.28 16.77 -25.60
CA ASN A 883 -16.78 18.13 -25.41
C ASN A 883 -16.92 18.70 -23.98
N THR A 884 -17.11 17.87 -22.96
CA THR A 884 -17.18 18.29 -21.56
C THR A 884 -16.04 17.71 -20.71
N GLU A 885 -15.18 16.91 -21.31
CA GLU A 885 -14.02 16.35 -20.64
C GLU A 885 -13.04 17.48 -20.27
N ASN A 886 -12.52 17.36 -19.07
CA ASN A 886 -11.51 18.28 -18.57
C ASN A 886 -10.72 17.56 -17.47
N ASP A 887 -9.40 17.53 -17.61
CA ASP A 887 -8.51 16.76 -16.73
C ASP A 887 -8.59 17.20 -15.26
N ASP A 888 -8.94 18.44 -14.97
CA ASP A 888 -9.13 18.90 -13.60
C ASP A 888 -10.58 18.77 -13.12
N THR A 889 -11.55 19.29 -13.87
CA THR A 889 -12.91 19.47 -13.33
C THR A 889 -13.86 18.34 -13.67
N ASN A 890 -13.62 17.62 -14.78
CA ASN A 890 -14.48 16.56 -15.28
C ASN A 890 -13.69 15.44 -15.98
N PRO A 891 -12.72 14.80 -15.29
CA PRO A 891 -11.99 13.67 -15.87
C PRO A 891 -12.90 12.42 -15.96
N PRO A 892 -12.57 11.46 -16.84
CA PRO A 892 -13.18 10.15 -16.83
C PRO A 892 -12.88 9.44 -15.51
N ARG A 893 -13.86 8.67 -15.02
CA ARG A 893 -13.74 7.98 -13.73
C ARG A 893 -14.22 6.54 -13.83
N ILE A 894 -13.65 5.68 -13.01
CA ILE A 894 -14.21 4.38 -12.73
C ILE A 894 -15.60 4.56 -12.14
N ARG A 895 -16.55 3.70 -12.51
CA ARG A 895 -17.90 3.79 -11.93
C ARG A 895 -17.87 3.49 -10.45
N ALA A 896 -18.71 4.22 -9.72
CA ALA A 896 -18.89 4.00 -8.29
C ALA A 896 -19.24 2.53 -8.00
N ARG A 897 -18.64 1.98 -6.95
CA ARG A 897 -18.83 0.60 -6.53
C ARG A 897 -19.42 0.52 -5.13
N ASN A 898 -20.24 -0.51 -4.91
CA ASN A 898 -20.69 -0.94 -3.60
C ASN A 898 -20.27 -2.38 -3.41
N LEU A 899 -19.50 -2.65 -2.37
CA LEU A 899 -19.05 -3.98 -2.02
C LEU A 899 -19.57 -4.32 -0.61
N PHE A 900 -20.04 -5.53 -0.45
CA PHE A 900 -20.58 -6.03 0.81
C PHE A 900 -19.83 -7.29 1.20
N ASP A 901 -19.34 -7.33 2.44
CA ASP A 901 -18.61 -8.46 2.97
C ASP A 901 -19.30 -8.95 4.25
N LEU A 902 -19.23 -10.24 4.52
CA LEU A 902 -19.86 -10.86 5.67
C LEU A 902 -18.87 -11.81 6.33
N THR A 903 -18.76 -11.73 7.64
CA THR A 903 -18.00 -12.71 8.44
C THR A 903 -18.87 -13.21 9.58
N ILE A 904 -18.86 -14.51 9.81
CA ILE A 904 -19.51 -15.17 10.96
C ILE A 904 -18.43 -16.00 11.65
N GLY A 905 -18.29 -15.82 12.95
CA GLY A 905 -17.28 -16.53 13.72
C GLY A 905 -17.71 -16.85 15.14
N ASP A 906 -16.96 -17.76 15.75
CA ASP A 906 -16.99 -18.04 17.17
C ASP A 906 -15.57 -18.32 17.63
N ASP A 907 -15.10 -17.57 18.63
CA ASP A 907 -13.72 -17.63 19.10
C ASP A 907 -13.53 -18.65 20.23
N ASP A 908 -14.61 -19.31 20.70
CA ASP A 908 -14.58 -20.28 21.80
C ASP A 908 -15.69 -21.34 21.67
N LEU A 909 -15.70 -22.07 20.54
CA LEU A 909 -16.76 -23.04 20.14
C LEU A 909 -17.15 -24.04 21.25
N PHE A 910 -16.22 -24.41 22.09
CA PHE A 910 -16.43 -25.43 23.13
C PHE A 910 -16.38 -24.86 24.56
N HIS A 911 -16.33 -23.53 24.70
CA HIS A 911 -16.26 -22.79 25.97
C HIS A 911 -15.14 -23.30 26.91
N GLY A 912 -13.94 -23.52 26.29
CA GLY A 912 -12.78 -23.99 27.03
C GLY A 912 -12.12 -22.89 27.88
N ASP A 913 -11.69 -23.21 29.08
CA ASP A 913 -11.01 -22.19 29.91
C ASP A 913 -9.58 -21.89 29.44
N ARG A 914 -8.82 -22.91 29.07
CA ARG A 914 -7.42 -22.81 28.66
C ARG A 914 -7.23 -23.05 27.16
N TYR A 915 -7.88 -24.06 26.60
CA TYR A 915 -7.77 -24.46 25.22
C TYR A 915 -9.06 -24.09 24.50
N LYS A 916 -8.98 -23.22 23.52
CA LYS A 916 -10.11 -22.71 22.76
C LYS A 916 -10.03 -23.13 21.31
N TRP A 917 -11.16 -23.41 20.73
CA TRP A 917 -11.28 -23.61 19.30
C TRP A 917 -12.09 -22.46 18.72
N SER A 918 -11.60 -21.89 17.65
CA SER A 918 -12.31 -20.88 16.88
C SER A 918 -12.69 -21.44 15.51
N ALA A 919 -13.81 -20.95 14.98
CA ALA A 919 -14.16 -21.15 13.58
C ALA A 919 -14.71 -19.85 13.00
N ARG A 920 -14.41 -19.62 11.73
CA ARG A 920 -14.84 -18.42 11.02
C ARG A 920 -15.16 -18.75 9.58
N ILE A 921 -16.22 -18.15 9.04
CA ILE A 921 -16.56 -18.15 7.62
C ILE A 921 -16.60 -16.70 7.18
N THR A 922 -15.82 -16.37 6.16
CA THR A 922 -15.74 -15.03 5.57
C THR A 922 -16.22 -15.09 4.13
N VAL A 923 -17.10 -14.17 3.75
CA VAL A 923 -17.57 -13.97 2.38
C VAL A 923 -17.20 -12.55 1.96
N ILE A 924 -16.33 -12.43 1.00
CA ILE A 924 -15.96 -11.16 0.37
C ILE A 924 -16.82 -10.96 -0.88
N ASN A 925 -17.20 -9.71 -1.17
CA ASN A 925 -18.05 -9.35 -2.31
C ASN A 925 -19.31 -10.22 -2.39
N LEU A 926 -20.14 -10.18 -1.35
CA LEU A 926 -21.35 -10.99 -1.19
C LEU A 926 -22.27 -10.91 -2.41
N ALA A 927 -22.38 -9.73 -3.03
CA ALA A 927 -23.19 -9.49 -4.22
C ALA A 927 -22.55 -10.02 -5.52
N ASN A 928 -21.30 -10.46 -5.49
CA ASN A 928 -20.50 -10.81 -6.68
C ASN A 928 -20.47 -9.66 -7.71
N ALA A 929 -20.30 -8.44 -7.24
CA ALA A 929 -20.23 -7.26 -8.09
C ALA A 929 -18.98 -7.28 -8.94
N THR A 930 -19.14 -7.08 -10.26
CA THR A 930 -18.02 -6.88 -11.20
C THR A 930 -17.68 -5.40 -11.22
N ALA A 931 -16.58 -5.03 -10.61
CA ALA A 931 -16.13 -3.64 -10.50
C ALA A 931 -14.61 -3.56 -10.65
N LEU A 932 -14.10 -2.37 -10.89
CA LEU A 932 -12.67 -2.12 -11.05
C LEU A 932 -12.09 -1.45 -9.81
N TYR A 933 -10.84 -1.76 -9.50
CA TYR A 933 -9.98 -0.89 -8.70
C TYR A 933 -9.49 0.27 -9.54
N ASN A 934 -8.81 -0.02 -10.62
CA ASN A 934 -8.28 0.96 -11.55
C ASN A 934 -8.38 0.47 -13.00
N PHE A 935 -8.14 1.38 -13.93
CA PHE A 935 -8.20 1.14 -15.35
C PHE A 935 -6.97 1.74 -16.02
N LEU A 936 -6.25 0.92 -16.78
CA LEU A 936 -4.99 1.24 -17.44
C LEU A 936 -3.91 1.75 -16.46
N SER A 937 -3.75 1.07 -15.35
CA SER A 937 -2.74 1.33 -14.32
C SER A 937 -1.63 0.26 -14.35
N THR A 938 -1.53 -0.57 -13.34
CA THR A 938 -0.46 -1.57 -13.17
C THR A 938 -0.60 -2.81 -14.07
N PHE A 939 0.47 -3.54 -14.31
CA PHE A 939 0.56 -4.76 -15.12
C PHE A 939 -0.07 -4.57 -16.51
N SER A 940 -1.24 -5.14 -16.76
CA SER A 940 -1.99 -4.88 -17.99
C SER A 940 -2.82 -3.61 -17.94
N GLY A 941 -2.79 -2.88 -16.83
CA GLY A 941 -3.42 -1.60 -16.65
C GLY A 941 -4.83 -1.62 -16.06
N THR A 942 -5.54 -2.74 -16.09
CA THR A 942 -6.89 -2.87 -15.56
C THR A 942 -6.92 -3.91 -14.47
N HIS A 943 -7.52 -3.59 -13.32
CA HIS A 943 -7.61 -4.51 -12.19
C HIS A 943 -9.02 -4.58 -11.65
N TYR A 944 -9.51 -5.80 -11.54
CA TYR A 944 -10.83 -6.08 -10.98
C TYR A 944 -10.76 -6.31 -9.46
N VAL A 945 -11.75 -5.82 -8.75
CA VAL A 945 -11.99 -6.21 -7.35
C VAL A 945 -12.16 -7.71 -7.25
N THR A 946 -11.88 -8.27 -6.08
CA THR A 946 -12.07 -9.69 -5.82
C THR A 946 -13.52 -10.10 -6.08
N PRO A 947 -13.79 -11.08 -6.96
CA PRO A 947 -15.13 -11.66 -7.11
C PRO A 947 -15.54 -12.32 -5.80
N ARG A 948 -16.79 -12.74 -5.69
CA ARG A 948 -17.28 -13.37 -4.45
C ARG A 948 -16.40 -14.56 -4.06
N THR A 949 -15.75 -14.44 -2.91
CA THR A 949 -14.94 -15.50 -2.30
C THR A 949 -15.56 -15.95 -1.00
N ILE A 950 -15.45 -17.23 -0.72
CA ILE A 950 -15.86 -17.82 0.56
C ILE A 950 -14.62 -18.52 1.12
N THR A 951 -14.28 -18.21 2.37
CA THR A 951 -13.15 -18.81 3.09
C THR A 951 -13.63 -19.32 4.44
N GLY A 952 -13.29 -20.55 4.76
CA GLY A 952 -13.46 -21.15 6.09
C GLY A 952 -12.13 -21.20 6.82
N GLU A 953 -12.13 -20.84 8.09
CA GLU A 953 -10.96 -20.91 8.97
C GLU A 953 -11.28 -21.67 10.24
N ILE A 954 -10.31 -22.44 10.73
CA ILE A 954 -10.33 -23.09 12.04
C ILE A 954 -9.06 -22.70 12.78
N GLY A 955 -9.20 -22.39 14.07
CA GLY A 955 -8.10 -22.05 14.97
C GLY A 955 -8.13 -22.89 16.25
N PHE A 956 -6.96 -23.22 16.73
CA PHE A 956 -6.74 -23.80 18.06
C PHE A 956 -5.85 -22.83 18.85
N HIS A 957 -6.32 -22.40 20.01
CA HIS A 957 -5.67 -21.45 20.89
C HIS A 957 -5.35 -22.12 22.23
N PHE A 958 -4.13 -21.92 22.76
CA PHE A 958 -3.63 -22.59 23.96
C PHE A 958 -2.88 -21.64 24.90
#